data_368beb700c36a4446cfb5f7feaa0d0ab
#
_entry.id   368beb700c36a4446cfb5f7feaa0d0ab
#
_cell.length_a   1.000
_cell.length_b   1.000
_cell.length_c   1.000
_cell.angle_alpha   90.00
_cell.angle_beta   90.00
_cell.angle_gamma   90.00
#
_symmetry.space_group_name_H-M   'P 1'
#
loop_
_entity.id
_entity.type
_entity.pdbx_description
1 polymer ?
#
loop_
_entity_poly.entity_id
_entity_poly.type
_entity_poly.pdbx_seq_one_letter_code
_entity_poly.pdbx_strand_id
1 'polypeptide(L)'
;MKIKYLLLFSLLMFEYSLAAVPNDWQKRFLSPSVADRPWAVWSWDNKDVTFQEVRDKLDTMHKVGFGGCCILAVNAYREPGYWRVFNFTMKEADRLGMDLGMQMSDHGSLPDDIRITPSEAMQRLVWSDTIVDGGTLRNLALPQPDTYKGYYEDISAYAFPASLDNAGLLSVSGDSSSQTAYFISPEQSMQLPVYQGRLTARLPEGKWRILRVGHTAVAPADTVAGQEQGLRCDKLSSETVYKLWTDWFTYVYRKADAEPIRRMLKYVYVNHWTADNQNWTKNFPAEFEKRRGYDLIPYLPILAGIPMESADRVESIARDVQLTVSELLTDVFSTVASDCFRQYDCRIIGEGVPQNNGLVKIDGTWKESPAMLKPLLDRNFVTDNGSIFFCIDNGVSEAAADTSLNAEAEEQSFSDTLANERMNEAWMDSLRIVSDSNRNWWEESKSFLTYASRCRTLLQYGRQVNDSLLFVDKTILSDIFWTHRNGEDMDIYFFASQADSMRMVTVSFPVTHRMPELWNAVTGTIFRSANWKEVEGRTEVTLSLPAYGSVFVVFPKEDSGAEIVEPTLVTPVVLKINEWTVNFSEIYKSITRPVLFNRSREENKQIKNYFGRSFYKGLFMWKTSQEGRIVVRLGKVDEMATVRINSINCGTVWTAPYEVDITDALRSGSNVIEVEVLPSDWEGPIEFVRKE
;
A
#
# COMPACT_ATOMS: atom_id res chain seq x y z
N MET A 1 70.10 0.23 30.24
CA MET A 1 68.86 -0.53 30.56
C MET A 1 67.56 0.32 30.31
N LYS A 2 67.60 1.40 29.57
CA LYS A 2 66.41 2.28 29.24
C LYS A 2 65.97 2.24 27.76
N ILE A 3 66.72 1.56 26.89
CA ILE A 3 66.40 1.49 25.43
C ILE A 3 65.65 0.22 25.08
N LYS A 4 65.67 -0.84 25.89
CA LYS A 4 64.93 -2.09 25.65
C LYS A 4 63.42 -2.04 25.96
N TYR A 5 62.97 -1.04 26.74
CA TYR A 5 61.55 -0.87 27.05
C TYR A 5 60.81 0.01 26.06
N LEU A 6 61.52 0.84 25.26
CA LEU A 6 60.90 1.66 24.24
C LEU A 6 60.57 0.89 22.95
N LEU A 7 61.30 -0.21 22.67
CA LEU A 7 61.04 -1.07 21.50
C LEU A 7 59.96 -2.14 21.80
N LEU A 8 59.71 -2.47 23.08
CA LEU A 8 58.63 -3.37 23.44
C LEU A 8 57.25 -2.67 23.50
N PHE A 9 57.26 -1.34 23.72
CA PHE A 9 56.01 -0.55 23.74
C PHE A 9 55.57 -0.14 22.32
N SER A 10 56.45 -0.14 21.35
CA SER A 10 56.15 0.12 19.94
C SER A 10 55.65 -1.13 19.18
N LEU A 11 55.91 -2.33 19.70
CA LEU A 11 55.40 -3.61 19.10
C LEU A 11 54.05 -4.06 19.65
N LEU A 12 53.52 -3.41 20.70
CA LEU A 12 52.21 -3.71 21.27
C LEU A 12 51.11 -2.72 20.82
N MET A 13 51.47 -1.79 19.94
CA MET A 13 50.51 -0.81 19.37
C MET A 13 50.16 -1.10 17.91
N PHE A 14 50.53 -2.26 17.39
CA PHE A 14 50.17 -2.70 16.04
C PHE A 14 49.35 -3.98 16.09
N GLU A 15 48.09 -3.85 16.43
CA GLU A 15 47.01 -4.75 16.05
C GLU A 15 45.69 -4.32 16.72
N TYR A 16 45.45 -3.04 16.87
CA TYR A 16 44.09 -2.59 16.82
C TYR A 16 43.82 -2.26 15.34
N SER A 17 43.36 -3.23 14.58
CA SER A 17 42.59 -2.97 13.38
C SER A 17 41.51 -1.96 13.79
N LEU A 18 41.67 -0.71 13.43
CA LEU A 18 40.65 0.29 13.55
C LEU A 18 39.58 -0.15 12.58
N ALA A 19 38.61 -0.97 13.07
CA ALA A 19 37.38 -1.18 12.35
C ALA A 19 36.85 0.23 11.99
N ALA A 20 36.75 0.52 10.72
CA ALA A 20 36.29 1.81 10.26
C ALA A 20 34.94 2.09 10.91
N VAL A 21 34.82 3.27 11.52
CA VAL A 21 33.54 3.64 12.16
C VAL A 21 32.52 3.78 11.04
N PRO A 22 31.43 2.96 11.05
CA PRO A 22 30.42 3.03 10.00
C PRO A 22 29.93 4.47 9.86
N ASN A 23 29.79 4.95 8.62
CA ASN A 23 29.18 6.26 8.38
C ASN A 23 27.72 6.29 8.85
N ASP A 24 27.13 7.45 8.95
CA ASP A 24 25.76 7.59 9.50
C ASP A 24 24.72 6.77 8.72
N TRP A 25 24.89 6.64 7.39
CA TRP A 25 23.97 5.86 6.55
C TRP A 25 24.14 4.37 6.74
N GLN A 26 25.34 3.87 6.93
CA GLN A 26 25.60 2.46 7.29
C GLN A 26 24.94 2.14 8.63
N LYS A 27 25.09 3.01 9.65
CA LYS A 27 24.45 2.84 10.96
C LYS A 27 22.91 2.81 10.83
N ARG A 28 22.34 3.74 10.07
CA ARG A 28 20.89 3.81 9.83
C ARG A 28 20.37 2.57 9.08
N PHE A 29 21.12 2.08 8.09
CA PHE A 29 20.77 0.85 7.38
C PHE A 29 20.82 -0.37 8.31
N LEU A 30 21.85 -0.50 9.14
CA LEU A 30 21.97 -1.63 10.09
C LEU A 30 20.92 -1.56 11.19
N SER A 31 20.58 -0.36 11.64
CA SER A 31 19.61 -0.10 12.70
C SER A 31 18.60 0.99 12.27
N PRO A 32 17.59 0.64 11.46
CA PRO A 32 16.58 1.58 10.97
C PRO A 32 15.82 2.28 12.09
N SER A 33 15.55 3.57 11.89
CA SER A 33 14.77 4.38 12.83
C SER A 33 13.30 3.93 12.87
N VAL A 34 12.56 4.35 13.90
CA VAL A 34 11.12 4.08 14.01
C VAL A 34 10.35 4.62 12.79
N ALA A 35 10.78 5.77 12.25
CA ALA A 35 10.16 6.40 11.08
C ALA A 35 10.34 5.57 9.79
N ASP A 36 11.38 4.74 9.73
CA ASP A 36 11.64 3.86 8.58
C ASP A 36 10.89 2.52 8.66
N ARG A 37 10.27 2.21 9.81
CA ARG A 37 9.61 0.93 10.04
C ARG A 37 8.23 0.89 9.38
N PRO A 38 7.79 -0.30 8.93
CA PRO A 38 6.41 -0.53 8.52
C PRO A 38 5.41 -0.27 9.65
N TRP A 39 4.14 -0.15 9.28
CA TRP A 39 3.04 0.10 10.18
C TRP A 39 2.09 -1.09 10.23
N ALA A 40 1.52 -1.37 11.40
CA ALA A 40 0.42 -2.30 11.55
C ALA A 40 -0.91 -1.61 11.26
N VAL A 41 -1.84 -2.34 10.64
CA VAL A 41 -3.26 -1.96 10.57
C VAL A 41 -4.03 -2.90 11.48
N TRP A 42 -4.74 -2.33 12.45
CA TRP A 42 -5.47 -3.07 13.47
C TRP A 42 -6.95 -2.66 13.49
N SER A 43 -7.83 -3.60 13.14
CA SER A 43 -9.27 -3.36 13.12
C SER A 43 -9.88 -3.57 14.50
N TRP A 44 -10.67 -2.59 14.94
CA TRP A 44 -11.48 -2.63 16.15
C TRP A 44 -12.98 -2.78 15.83
N ASP A 45 -13.33 -2.94 14.56
CA ASP A 45 -14.72 -3.07 14.16
C ASP A 45 -15.36 -4.32 14.80
N ASN A 46 -16.54 -4.14 15.40
CA ASN A 46 -17.34 -5.19 16.05
C ASN A 46 -16.60 -5.97 17.17
N LYS A 47 -15.59 -5.37 17.82
CA LYS A 47 -14.84 -6.00 18.89
C LYS A 47 -14.82 -5.13 20.16
N ASP A 48 -15.06 -5.76 21.30
CA ASP A 48 -14.79 -5.16 22.62
C ASP A 48 -13.28 -5.28 22.94
N VAL A 49 -12.49 -4.33 22.49
CA VAL A 49 -11.04 -4.32 22.74
C VAL A 49 -10.76 -4.01 24.20
N THR A 50 -10.03 -4.88 24.86
CA THR A 50 -9.66 -4.74 26.28
C THR A 50 -8.31 -4.05 26.47
N PHE A 51 -8.05 -3.47 27.64
CA PHE A 51 -6.75 -2.87 27.99
C PHE A 51 -5.61 -3.89 27.97
N GLN A 52 -5.88 -5.16 28.34
CA GLN A 52 -4.87 -6.21 28.29
C GLN A 52 -4.52 -6.57 26.84
N GLU A 53 -5.51 -6.71 25.99
CA GLU A 53 -5.31 -6.95 24.56
C GLU A 53 -4.51 -5.81 23.91
N VAL A 54 -4.79 -4.55 24.27
CA VAL A 54 -4.00 -3.40 23.80
C VAL A 54 -2.53 -3.54 24.14
N ARG A 55 -2.21 -3.88 25.40
CA ARG A 55 -0.82 -4.08 25.83
C ARG A 55 -0.14 -5.21 25.06
N ASP A 56 -0.77 -6.38 25.04
CA ASP A 56 -0.19 -7.58 24.44
C ASP A 56 0.05 -7.37 22.93
N LYS A 57 -0.88 -6.76 22.24
CA LYS A 57 -0.77 -6.45 20.81
C LYS A 57 0.31 -5.41 20.53
N LEU A 58 0.34 -4.28 21.24
CA LEU A 58 1.34 -3.23 21.05
C LEU A 58 2.75 -3.69 21.43
N ASP A 59 2.91 -4.43 22.54
CA ASP A 59 4.20 -5.02 22.93
C ASP A 59 4.70 -5.98 21.84
N THR A 60 3.82 -6.79 21.25
CA THR A 60 4.17 -7.71 20.17
C THR A 60 4.54 -6.94 18.89
N MET A 61 3.74 -5.95 18.48
CA MET A 61 4.04 -5.09 17.32
C MET A 61 5.40 -4.41 17.47
N HIS A 62 5.68 -3.83 18.64
CA HIS A 62 6.96 -3.19 18.92
C HIS A 62 8.13 -4.20 18.86
N LYS A 63 7.96 -5.38 19.46
CA LYS A 63 8.97 -6.47 19.51
C LYS A 63 9.35 -6.95 18.10
N VAL A 64 8.38 -7.07 17.20
CA VAL A 64 8.64 -7.54 15.82
C VAL A 64 9.12 -6.41 14.91
N GLY A 65 8.97 -5.14 15.29
CA GLY A 65 9.58 -4.02 14.59
C GLY A 65 8.62 -3.12 13.83
N PHE A 66 7.35 -3.09 14.14
CA PHE A 66 6.45 -2.04 13.65
C PHE A 66 6.81 -0.68 14.25
N GLY A 67 6.72 0.38 13.43
CA GLY A 67 6.97 1.76 13.85
C GLY A 67 5.72 2.46 14.39
N GLY A 68 4.55 1.97 14.02
CA GLY A 68 3.27 2.52 14.44
C GLY A 68 2.12 1.58 14.14
N CYS A 69 0.93 1.98 14.59
CA CYS A 69 -0.30 1.23 14.38
C CYS A 69 -1.40 2.16 13.90
N CYS A 70 -2.07 1.80 12.78
CA CYS A 70 -3.26 2.47 12.31
C CYS A 70 -4.51 1.72 12.79
N ILE A 71 -5.33 2.37 13.58
CA ILE A 71 -6.56 1.80 14.15
C ILE A 71 -7.71 2.04 13.18
N LEU A 72 -8.31 0.96 12.69
CA LEU A 72 -9.54 1.00 11.89
C LEU A 72 -10.74 0.76 12.80
N ALA A 73 -11.67 1.70 12.83
CA ALA A 73 -12.82 1.66 13.73
C ALA A 73 -13.97 2.51 13.18
N VAL A 74 -14.62 2.04 12.11
CA VAL A 74 -15.63 2.82 11.36
C VAL A 74 -16.81 3.23 12.24
N ASN A 75 -17.34 2.34 13.06
CA ASN A 75 -18.56 2.57 13.85
C ASN A 75 -18.28 2.88 15.33
N ALA A 76 -17.04 2.77 15.78
CA ALA A 76 -16.70 2.81 17.19
C ALA A 76 -16.69 4.20 17.81
N TYR A 77 -16.61 5.28 17.02
CA TYR A 77 -16.61 6.66 17.53
C TYR A 77 -17.84 7.02 18.37
N ARG A 78 -18.97 6.35 18.14
CA ARG A 78 -20.23 6.53 18.85
C ARG A 78 -20.29 5.73 20.14
N GLU A 79 -19.45 4.68 20.27
CA GLU A 79 -19.43 3.82 21.45
C GLU A 79 -18.82 4.56 22.64
N PRO A 80 -19.49 4.60 23.80
CA PRO A 80 -19.01 5.35 24.97
C PRO A 80 -17.63 4.89 25.47
N GLY A 81 -17.28 3.62 25.25
CA GLY A 81 -16.03 3.02 25.66
C GLY A 81 -14.83 3.32 24.75
N TYR A 82 -15.09 3.66 23.49
CA TYR A 82 -14.04 3.82 22.47
C TYR A 82 -12.91 4.76 22.89
N TRP A 83 -13.24 5.99 23.27
CA TRP A 83 -12.24 7.00 23.61
C TRP A 83 -11.45 6.65 24.86
N ARG A 84 -12.02 5.88 25.78
CA ARG A 84 -11.30 5.39 26.97
C ARG A 84 -10.23 4.37 26.55
N VAL A 85 -10.56 3.44 25.65
CA VAL A 85 -9.61 2.45 25.14
C VAL A 85 -8.59 3.13 24.24
N PHE A 86 -9.00 4.05 23.38
CA PHE A 86 -8.11 4.79 22.49
C PHE A 86 -7.07 5.63 23.29
N ASN A 87 -7.51 6.37 24.33
CA ASN A 87 -6.60 7.13 25.20
C ASN A 87 -5.62 6.22 25.96
N PHE A 88 -6.06 5.02 26.34
CA PHE A 88 -5.16 4.01 26.91
C PHE A 88 -4.15 3.51 25.87
N THR A 89 -4.60 3.24 24.65
CA THR A 89 -3.72 2.83 23.54
C THR A 89 -2.66 3.88 23.24
N MET A 90 -3.02 5.16 23.23
CA MET A 90 -2.04 6.24 23.07
C MET A 90 -0.95 6.20 24.15
N LYS A 91 -1.32 5.99 25.42
CA LYS A 91 -0.35 5.92 26.52
C LYS A 91 0.60 4.74 26.40
N GLU A 92 0.08 3.58 26.01
CA GLU A 92 0.90 2.39 25.80
C GLU A 92 1.78 2.52 24.56
N ALA A 93 1.27 3.08 23.45
CA ALA A 93 2.05 3.34 22.25
C ALA A 93 3.19 4.35 22.52
N ASP A 94 2.90 5.43 23.27
CA ASP A 94 3.90 6.40 23.70
C ASP A 94 5.00 5.77 24.58
N ARG A 95 4.63 4.91 25.51
CA ARG A 95 5.58 4.12 26.31
C ARG A 95 6.55 3.31 25.46
N LEU A 96 6.09 2.82 24.31
CA LEU A 96 6.85 2.01 23.36
C LEU A 96 7.57 2.84 22.29
N GLY A 97 7.33 4.16 22.23
CA GLY A 97 7.84 5.03 21.17
C GLY A 97 7.24 4.72 19.79
N MET A 98 6.00 4.23 19.75
CA MET A 98 5.25 3.95 18.54
C MET A 98 4.29 5.10 18.22
N ASP A 99 4.16 5.41 16.92
CA ASP A 99 3.18 6.38 16.45
C ASP A 99 1.81 5.74 16.21
N LEU A 100 0.76 6.56 16.04
CA LEU A 100 -0.60 6.10 15.79
C LEU A 100 -1.19 6.68 14.51
N GLY A 101 -2.10 5.92 13.91
CA GLY A 101 -3.01 6.33 12.87
C GLY A 101 -4.45 6.04 13.27
N MET A 102 -5.38 6.78 12.67
CA MET A 102 -6.82 6.60 12.87
C MET A 102 -7.54 6.52 11.54
N GLN A 103 -8.63 5.76 11.48
CA GLN A 103 -9.53 5.80 10.35
C GLN A 103 -10.48 6.99 10.46
N MET A 104 -10.72 7.62 9.31
CA MET A 104 -11.80 8.57 9.09
C MET A 104 -12.66 8.08 7.92
N SER A 105 -13.96 8.05 8.10
CA SER A 105 -14.90 7.69 7.04
C SER A 105 -16.10 8.63 7.10
N ASP A 106 -16.53 9.10 5.94
CA ASP A 106 -17.77 9.87 5.78
C ASP A 106 -18.97 8.98 5.41
N HIS A 107 -18.79 7.65 5.39
CA HIS A 107 -19.84 6.68 5.10
C HIS A 107 -20.78 6.40 6.28
N GLY A 108 -21.44 7.47 6.80
CA GLY A 108 -22.41 7.34 7.87
C GLY A 108 -21.84 7.10 9.27
N SER A 109 -20.51 7.08 9.42
CA SER A 109 -19.81 6.85 10.68
C SER A 109 -19.20 8.10 11.29
N LEU A 110 -19.51 9.28 10.74
CA LEU A 110 -19.09 10.53 11.38
C LEU A 110 -19.70 10.65 12.78
N PRO A 111 -18.95 11.20 13.75
CA PRO A 111 -19.50 11.52 15.06
C PRO A 111 -20.76 12.40 14.96
N ASP A 112 -21.72 12.20 15.86
CA ASP A 112 -22.98 12.99 15.86
C ASP A 112 -22.76 14.51 15.98
N ASP A 113 -21.60 14.93 16.49
CA ASP A 113 -21.18 16.33 16.58
C ASP A 113 -20.80 16.94 15.21
N ILE A 114 -20.50 16.11 14.20
CA ILE A 114 -20.12 16.53 12.86
C ILE A 114 -21.34 16.35 11.96
N ARG A 115 -22.00 17.46 11.63
CA ARG A 115 -23.23 17.44 10.80
C ARG A 115 -22.95 18.00 9.43
N ILE A 116 -23.31 17.22 8.42
CA ILE A 116 -23.33 17.65 7.03
C ILE A 116 -24.78 18.03 6.71
N THR A 117 -25.00 19.30 6.34
CA THR A 117 -26.30 19.77 5.89
C THR A 117 -26.59 19.30 4.45
N PRO A 118 -27.85 19.26 4.00
CA PRO A 118 -28.16 18.88 2.62
C PRO A 118 -27.46 19.74 1.55
N SER A 119 -27.15 21.01 1.84
CA SER A 119 -26.41 21.91 0.94
C SER A 119 -24.90 21.68 0.93
N GLU A 120 -24.35 21.04 1.97
CA GLU A 120 -22.95 20.66 2.09
C GLU A 120 -22.69 19.20 1.67
N ALA A 121 -23.77 18.47 1.33
CA ALA A 121 -23.68 17.08 0.92
C ALA A 121 -23.32 16.94 -0.55
N MET A 122 -22.88 15.75 -0.95
CA MET A 122 -22.77 15.36 -2.35
C MET A 122 -24.03 15.74 -3.11
N GLN A 123 -23.90 16.34 -4.30
CA GLN A 123 -25.01 16.82 -5.12
C GLN A 123 -25.14 16.00 -6.41
N ARG A 124 -26.39 15.80 -6.85
CA ARG A 124 -26.69 15.22 -8.15
C ARG A 124 -27.72 16.05 -8.88
N LEU A 125 -27.61 16.08 -10.20
CA LEU A 125 -28.62 16.66 -11.06
C LEU A 125 -29.92 15.89 -10.98
N VAL A 126 -31.03 16.62 -10.94
CA VAL A 126 -32.40 16.08 -11.02
C VAL A 126 -33.24 16.99 -11.91
N TRP A 127 -34.27 16.40 -12.51
CA TRP A 127 -35.13 17.12 -13.43
C TRP A 127 -36.57 16.64 -13.35
N SER A 128 -37.48 17.51 -13.79
CA SER A 128 -38.89 17.22 -14.04
C SER A 128 -39.32 17.89 -15.32
N ASP A 129 -40.34 17.39 -15.95
CA ASP A 129 -40.87 17.99 -17.17
C ASP A 129 -42.38 18.15 -17.11
N THR A 130 -42.86 19.07 -17.92
CA THR A 130 -44.30 19.33 -18.09
C THR A 130 -44.60 19.83 -19.49
N ILE A 131 -45.80 19.54 -20.02
CA ILE A 131 -46.26 20.02 -21.33
C ILE A 131 -47.20 21.19 -21.10
N VAL A 132 -46.99 22.26 -21.85
CA VAL A 132 -47.79 23.48 -21.78
C VAL A 132 -48.16 23.97 -23.20
N ASP A 133 -49.25 24.73 -23.30
CA ASP A 133 -49.56 25.44 -24.54
C ASP A 133 -48.73 26.71 -24.62
N GLY A 134 -48.22 27.02 -25.82
CA GLY A 134 -47.49 28.24 -26.10
C GLY A 134 -48.31 29.52 -25.87
N GLY A 135 -47.66 30.68 -25.99
CA GLY A 135 -48.23 31.96 -25.65
C GLY A 135 -47.50 32.64 -24.49
N THR A 136 -48.17 33.49 -23.74
CA THR A 136 -47.59 34.20 -22.59
C THR A 136 -47.86 33.41 -21.32
N LEU A 137 -46.81 32.76 -20.80
CA LEU A 137 -46.83 32.08 -19.50
C LEU A 137 -46.53 33.10 -18.40
N ARG A 138 -47.44 33.26 -17.45
CA ARG A 138 -47.27 34.18 -16.32
C ARG A 138 -47.26 33.41 -15.02
N ASN A 139 -46.13 33.43 -14.31
CA ASN A 139 -45.98 32.82 -12.99
C ASN A 139 -46.40 31.34 -12.95
N LEU A 140 -46.08 30.60 -14.01
CA LEU A 140 -46.39 29.18 -14.13
C LEU A 140 -45.61 28.40 -13.07
N ALA A 141 -46.30 27.62 -12.26
CA ALA A 141 -45.62 26.69 -11.32
C ALA A 141 -45.15 25.44 -12.08
N LEU A 142 -43.87 25.16 -12.03
CA LEU A 142 -43.27 23.94 -12.59
C LEU A 142 -43.21 22.83 -11.52
N PRO A 143 -43.47 21.57 -11.87
CA PRO A 143 -43.33 20.48 -10.94
C PRO A 143 -41.91 20.44 -10.41
N GLN A 144 -41.78 20.11 -9.10
CA GLN A 144 -40.45 19.94 -8.49
C GLN A 144 -39.97 18.52 -8.76
N PRO A 145 -38.71 18.35 -9.15
CA PRO A 145 -38.09 17.03 -9.25
C PRO A 145 -38.07 16.28 -7.90
N ASP A 146 -37.87 14.98 -7.95
CA ASP A 146 -37.67 14.17 -6.75
C ASP A 146 -36.41 14.62 -6.01
N THR A 147 -36.53 14.79 -4.69
CA THR A 147 -35.50 15.35 -3.84
C THR A 147 -35.16 14.44 -2.69
N TYR A 148 -33.92 14.53 -2.22
CA TYR A 148 -33.52 13.86 -1.00
C TYR A 148 -33.50 14.83 0.19
N LYS A 149 -34.10 14.41 1.32
CA LYS A 149 -34.24 15.24 2.55
C LYS A 149 -34.85 16.63 2.31
N GLY A 150 -35.64 16.78 1.26
CA GLY A 150 -36.33 18.04 0.93
C GLY A 150 -35.44 19.17 0.39
N TYR A 151 -34.19 18.90 0.10
CA TYR A 151 -33.26 19.91 -0.45
C TYR A 151 -33.32 19.91 -1.97
N TYR A 152 -33.45 21.10 -2.56
CA TYR A 152 -33.48 21.33 -3.99
C TYR A 152 -33.09 22.77 -4.33
N GLU A 153 -32.24 22.95 -5.34
CA GLU A 153 -31.95 24.26 -5.94
C GLU A 153 -32.15 24.23 -7.45
N ASP A 154 -32.84 25.23 -7.98
CA ASP A 154 -33.05 25.41 -9.43
C ASP A 154 -31.71 25.84 -10.11
N ILE A 155 -31.42 25.24 -11.28
CA ILE A 155 -30.33 25.70 -12.15
C ILE A 155 -30.94 26.46 -13.35
N SER A 156 -31.82 25.81 -14.12
CA SER A 156 -32.42 26.39 -15.32
C SER A 156 -33.66 25.61 -15.76
N ALA A 157 -34.47 26.18 -16.67
CA ALA A 157 -35.46 25.42 -17.41
C ALA A 157 -35.19 25.54 -18.92
N TYR A 158 -35.68 24.56 -19.67
CA TYR A 158 -35.55 24.51 -21.13
C TYR A 158 -36.88 24.18 -21.74
N ALA A 159 -37.24 24.90 -22.82
CA ALA A 159 -38.47 24.65 -23.58
C ALA A 159 -38.13 24.06 -24.96
N PHE A 160 -38.81 22.96 -25.30
CA PHE A 160 -38.69 22.28 -26.60
C PHE A 160 -40.09 22.15 -27.20
N PRO A 161 -40.26 22.21 -28.54
CA PRO A 161 -41.55 21.89 -29.18
C PRO A 161 -42.00 20.45 -28.83
N ALA A 162 -43.20 20.27 -28.29
CA ALA A 162 -43.70 18.99 -27.84
C ALA A 162 -43.96 17.98 -28.98
N SER A 163 -43.99 18.42 -30.22
CA SER A 163 -44.08 17.60 -31.41
C SER A 163 -42.86 16.67 -31.61
N LEU A 164 -41.80 16.91 -30.84
CA LEU A 164 -40.58 16.10 -30.84
C LEU A 164 -40.65 14.91 -29.87
N ASP A 165 -41.69 14.79 -29.04
CA ASP A 165 -41.82 13.78 -28.01
C ASP A 165 -41.95 12.33 -28.53
N ASN A 166 -42.37 12.14 -29.78
CA ASN A 166 -42.51 10.80 -30.40
C ASN A 166 -41.23 10.25 -31.02
N ALA A 167 -40.15 11.04 -30.99
CA ALA A 167 -38.92 10.70 -31.71
C ALA A 167 -37.71 10.42 -30.81
N GLY A 168 -37.77 10.56 -29.51
CA GLY A 168 -36.54 10.70 -28.75
C GLY A 168 -36.41 10.19 -27.33
N LEU A 169 -37.21 9.25 -26.86
CA LEU A 169 -36.84 8.47 -25.69
C LEU A 169 -36.04 7.26 -26.16
N LEU A 170 -34.73 7.33 -26.04
CA LEU A 170 -33.85 6.17 -26.10
C LEU A 170 -34.24 5.22 -24.95
N SER A 171 -35.21 4.33 -25.19
CA SER A 171 -35.33 3.14 -24.38
C SER A 171 -34.14 2.25 -24.77
N VAL A 172 -33.16 2.13 -23.88
CA VAL A 172 -32.12 1.12 -23.94
C VAL A 172 -32.76 -0.23 -23.65
N SER A 173 -33.47 -0.79 -24.63
CA SER A 173 -33.82 -2.20 -24.68
C SER A 173 -33.20 -2.74 -25.96
N GLY A 174 -32.30 -3.72 -25.77
CA GLY A 174 -31.53 -4.31 -26.86
C GLY A 174 -32.42 -5.02 -27.89
N ASP A 175 -32.84 -4.30 -28.91
CA ASP A 175 -33.27 -4.90 -30.16
C ASP A 175 -32.88 -3.97 -31.33
N SER A 176 -31.94 -4.43 -32.11
CA SER A 176 -31.34 -3.71 -33.25
C SER A 176 -32.27 -3.75 -34.45
N SER A 177 -33.18 -2.79 -34.52
CA SER A 177 -33.82 -2.41 -35.79
C SER A 177 -33.82 -0.88 -35.89
N SER A 178 -33.11 -0.39 -36.88
CA SER A 178 -32.88 1.00 -37.32
C SER A 178 -33.98 1.99 -36.92
N GLN A 179 -33.88 2.58 -35.73
CA GLN A 179 -34.56 3.84 -35.38
C GLN A 179 -33.57 4.98 -35.61
N THR A 180 -33.89 5.84 -36.54
CA THR A 180 -33.14 7.09 -36.78
C THR A 180 -33.30 7.96 -35.52
N ALA A 181 -32.26 8.06 -34.70
CA ALA A 181 -32.24 8.91 -33.53
C ALA A 181 -32.44 10.37 -33.97
N TYR A 182 -33.47 11.04 -33.46
CA TYR A 182 -33.73 12.43 -33.72
C TYR A 182 -33.00 13.29 -32.67
N PHE A 183 -32.17 14.22 -33.12
CA PHE A 183 -31.45 15.15 -32.25
C PHE A 183 -32.09 16.52 -32.31
N ILE A 184 -32.30 17.14 -31.14
CA ILE A 184 -32.81 18.51 -31.02
C ILE A 184 -31.67 19.45 -31.38
N SER A 185 -31.90 20.37 -32.34
CA SER A 185 -30.91 21.42 -32.62
C SER A 185 -30.89 22.46 -31.48
N PRO A 186 -29.75 23.11 -31.20
CA PRO A 186 -29.66 24.16 -30.18
C PRO A 186 -30.67 25.30 -30.40
N GLU A 187 -31.01 25.62 -31.64
CA GLU A 187 -31.97 26.63 -32.02
C GLU A 187 -33.42 26.27 -31.66
N GLN A 188 -33.72 24.98 -31.50
CA GLN A 188 -35.02 24.48 -31.05
C GLN A 188 -35.16 24.44 -29.54
N SER A 189 -34.08 24.63 -28.79
CA SER A 189 -34.02 24.67 -27.34
C SER A 189 -34.01 26.12 -26.85
N MET A 190 -34.95 26.49 -26.00
CA MET A 190 -34.99 27.80 -25.37
C MET A 190 -34.66 27.67 -23.88
N GLN A 191 -33.53 28.22 -23.45
CA GLN A 191 -33.21 28.32 -22.03
C GLN A 191 -34.06 29.42 -21.37
N LEU A 192 -34.70 29.08 -20.25
CA LEU A 192 -35.65 29.94 -19.56
C LEU A 192 -35.25 30.11 -18.08
N PRO A 193 -35.32 31.35 -17.54
CA PRO A 193 -35.03 31.58 -16.12
C PRO A 193 -36.16 31.04 -15.25
N VAL A 194 -35.82 30.34 -14.20
CA VAL A 194 -36.73 29.85 -13.16
C VAL A 194 -36.44 30.57 -11.86
N TYR A 195 -37.47 31.02 -11.17
CA TYR A 195 -37.34 31.61 -9.85
C TYR A 195 -38.30 30.95 -8.86
N GLN A 196 -37.76 30.31 -7.85
CA GLN A 196 -38.55 29.58 -6.83
C GLN A 196 -39.58 28.61 -7.44
N GLY A 197 -39.16 27.85 -8.46
CA GLY A 197 -40.00 26.88 -9.15
C GLY A 197 -41.07 27.50 -10.06
N ARG A 198 -40.99 28.80 -10.34
CA ARG A 198 -41.95 29.52 -11.16
C ARG A 198 -41.31 30.12 -12.41
N LEU A 199 -42.04 30.08 -13.49
CA LEU A 199 -41.61 30.52 -14.82
C LEU A 199 -42.52 31.63 -15.33
N THR A 200 -41.92 32.69 -15.88
CA THR A 200 -42.59 33.69 -16.69
C THR A 200 -41.86 33.79 -18.02
N ALA A 201 -42.52 33.42 -19.11
CA ALA A 201 -41.92 33.42 -20.45
C ALA A 201 -42.99 33.66 -21.53
N ARG A 202 -42.54 33.97 -22.75
CA ARG A 202 -43.37 33.98 -23.95
C ARG A 202 -42.85 32.94 -24.93
N LEU A 203 -43.65 31.90 -25.21
CA LEU A 203 -43.34 30.84 -26.14
C LEU A 203 -44.13 31.06 -27.44
N PRO A 204 -43.62 30.62 -28.60
CA PRO A 204 -44.38 30.58 -29.85
C PRO A 204 -45.67 29.72 -29.69
N GLU A 205 -46.64 29.92 -30.64
CA GLU A 205 -47.82 29.09 -30.67
C GLU A 205 -47.49 27.59 -30.85
N GLY A 206 -48.25 26.71 -30.20
CA GLY A 206 -48.05 25.28 -30.23
C GLY A 206 -47.88 24.67 -28.84
N LYS A 207 -47.61 23.36 -28.76
CA LYS A 207 -47.33 22.68 -27.49
C LYS A 207 -45.85 22.63 -27.24
N TRP A 208 -45.46 22.88 -25.99
CA TRP A 208 -44.09 22.97 -25.55
C TRP A 208 -43.86 22.03 -24.35
N ARG A 209 -42.80 21.24 -24.38
CA ARG A 209 -42.28 20.53 -23.25
C ARG A 209 -41.30 21.43 -22.52
N ILE A 210 -41.52 21.63 -21.22
CA ILE A 210 -40.63 22.42 -20.37
C ILE A 210 -39.91 21.43 -19.44
N LEU A 211 -38.60 21.35 -19.57
CA LEU A 211 -37.70 20.58 -18.69
C LEU A 211 -37.16 21.54 -17.61
N ARG A 212 -37.44 21.26 -16.36
CA ARG A 212 -36.89 22.00 -15.21
C ARG A 212 -35.71 21.18 -14.64
N VAL A 213 -34.53 21.76 -14.58
CA VAL A 213 -33.30 21.13 -14.10
C VAL A 213 -32.82 21.85 -12.86
N GLY A 214 -32.43 21.08 -11.87
CA GLY A 214 -31.81 21.54 -10.64
C GLY A 214 -30.96 20.45 -10.02
N HIS A 215 -30.58 20.61 -8.77
CA HIS A 215 -29.80 19.61 -8.05
C HIS A 215 -30.35 19.35 -6.64
N THR A 216 -30.06 18.18 -6.14
CA THR A 216 -30.43 17.72 -4.80
C THR A 216 -29.28 16.93 -4.16
N ALA A 217 -29.32 16.75 -2.85
CA ALA A 217 -28.37 15.89 -2.16
C ALA A 217 -28.46 14.43 -2.65
N VAL A 218 -27.32 13.75 -2.72
CA VAL A 218 -27.25 12.33 -3.06
C VAL A 218 -27.75 11.51 -1.88
N ALA A 219 -28.67 10.58 -2.13
CA ALA A 219 -29.05 9.57 -1.14
C ALA A 219 -27.90 8.56 -0.98
N PRO A 220 -27.57 8.13 0.25
CA PRO A 220 -26.61 7.04 0.46
C PRO A 220 -27.07 5.77 -0.26
N ALA A 221 -26.13 5.10 -0.98
CA ALA A 221 -26.43 3.90 -1.75
C ALA A 221 -26.77 2.69 -0.84
N ASP A 222 -26.13 2.62 0.33
CA ASP A 222 -26.19 1.46 1.23
C ASP A 222 -27.12 1.76 2.42
N THR A 223 -28.42 1.77 2.18
CA THR A 223 -29.39 1.79 3.28
C THR A 223 -29.55 0.38 3.83
N VAL A 224 -28.77 0.02 4.85
CA VAL A 224 -29.12 -1.13 5.71
C VAL A 224 -30.45 -0.79 6.38
N ALA A 225 -31.47 -1.61 6.17
CA ALA A 225 -32.80 -1.38 6.71
C ALA A 225 -32.75 -1.15 8.23
N GLY A 226 -33.12 0.06 8.66
CA GLY A 226 -33.16 0.47 10.06
C GLY A 226 -32.02 1.35 10.58
N GLN A 227 -31.01 1.67 9.77
CA GLN A 227 -29.99 2.66 10.13
C GLN A 227 -30.10 3.89 9.22
N GLU A 228 -30.40 5.06 9.80
CA GLU A 228 -30.24 6.34 9.09
C GLU A 228 -28.74 6.60 8.88
N GLN A 229 -28.28 6.40 7.65
CA GLN A 229 -26.96 6.86 7.27
C GLN A 229 -26.97 8.38 7.10
N GLY A 230 -25.94 9.04 7.64
CA GLY A 230 -25.73 10.47 7.48
C GLY A 230 -25.45 10.85 6.02
N LEU A 231 -25.62 12.14 5.70
CA LEU A 231 -25.23 12.70 4.40
C LEU A 231 -23.71 12.63 4.25
N ARG A 232 -23.23 12.38 3.03
CA ARG A 232 -21.82 12.43 2.67
C ARG A 232 -21.44 13.83 2.21
N CYS A 233 -20.24 14.26 2.58
CA CYS A 233 -19.69 15.57 2.24
C CYS A 233 -19.56 15.76 0.72
N ASP A 234 -19.86 16.97 0.21
CA ASP A 234 -19.56 17.36 -1.17
C ASP A 234 -18.04 17.34 -1.41
N LYS A 235 -17.56 16.27 -2.05
CA LYS A 235 -16.13 16.02 -2.32
C LYS A 235 -15.57 16.86 -3.47
N LEU A 236 -16.44 17.52 -4.24
CA LEU A 236 -16.05 18.44 -5.32
C LEU A 236 -15.97 19.90 -4.85
N SER A 237 -16.29 20.16 -3.57
CA SER A 237 -16.25 21.48 -2.96
C SER A 237 -15.10 21.63 -1.98
N SER A 238 -14.13 22.49 -2.28
CA SER A 238 -13.00 22.78 -1.40
C SER A 238 -13.44 23.31 -0.04
N GLU A 239 -14.49 24.14 0.02
CA GLU A 239 -15.01 24.69 1.27
C GLU A 239 -15.57 23.61 2.18
N THR A 240 -16.37 22.71 1.61
CA THR A 240 -17.03 21.64 2.37
C THR A 240 -16.03 20.60 2.86
N VAL A 241 -15.08 20.23 2.00
CA VAL A 241 -14.01 19.29 2.38
C VAL A 241 -13.12 19.89 3.47
N TYR A 242 -12.72 21.16 3.35
CA TYR A 242 -11.94 21.83 4.40
C TYR A 242 -12.67 21.86 5.75
N LYS A 243 -13.97 22.21 5.72
CA LYS A 243 -14.83 22.20 6.91
C LYS A 243 -14.88 20.81 7.55
N LEU A 244 -15.15 19.76 6.74
CA LEU A 244 -15.20 18.38 7.23
C LEU A 244 -13.93 17.98 7.97
N TRP A 245 -12.76 18.22 7.39
CA TRP A 245 -11.49 17.88 8.02
C TRP A 245 -11.22 18.68 9.28
N THR A 246 -11.51 19.98 9.29
CA THR A 246 -11.33 20.84 10.46
C THR A 246 -12.24 20.41 11.60
N ASP A 247 -13.50 20.10 11.31
CA ASP A 247 -14.47 19.63 12.31
C ASP A 247 -14.04 18.27 12.88
N TRP A 248 -13.53 17.37 12.03
CA TRP A 248 -13.05 16.06 12.46
C TRP A 248 -11.82 16.16 13.36
N PHE A 249 -10.80 16.91 13.00
CA PHE A 249 -9.63 17.13 13.85
C PHE A 249 -10.01 17.81 15.18
N THR A 250 -10.91 18.79 15.13
CA THR A 250 -11.42 19.45 16.33
C THR A 250 -12.12 18.45 17.26
N TYR A 251 -12.93 17.57 16.69
CA TYR A 251 -13.59 16.51 17.44
C TYR A 251 -12.59 15.54 18.07
N VAL A 252 -11.64 15.02 17.29
CA VAL A 252 -10.61 14.08 17.78
C VAL A 252 -9.80 14.71 18.90
N TYR A 253 -9.32 15.95 18.75
CA TYR A 253 -8.53 16.63 19.76
C TYR A 253 -9.31 17.00 21.03
N ARG A 254 -10.63 17.09 20.95
CA ARG A 254 -11.49 17.27 22.10
C ARG A 254 -11.74 15.98 22.87
N LYS A 255 -11.80 14.84 22.19
CA LYS A 255 -12.12 13.54 22.77
C LYS A 255 -10.89 12.76 23.22
N ALA A 256 -9.81 12.89 22.50
CA ALA A 256 -8.52 12.31 22.89
C ALA A 256 -7.77 13.22 23.87
N ASP A 257 -6.80 12.64 24.58
CA ASP A 257 -5.85 13.42 25.40
C ASP A 257 -5.02 14.31 24.46
N ALA A 258 -5.22 15.63 24.52
CA ALA A 258 -4.83 16.59 23.49
C ALA A 258 -3.31 16.65 23.19
N GLU A 259 -2.46 16.56 24.22
CA GLU A 259 -1.00 16.66 24.03
C GLU A 259 -0.41 15.39 23.37
N PRO A 260 -0.70 14.17 23.86
CA PRO A 260 -0.22 12.96 23.20
C PRO A 260 -0.72 12.82 21.76
N ILE A 261 -2.01 13.08 21.49
CA ILE A 261 -2.58 12.88 20.15
C ILE A 261 -1.93 13.76 19.08
N ARG A 262 -1.59 15.03 19.41
CA ARG A 262 -0.93 15.94 18.46
C ARG A 262 0.45 15.47 18.04
N ARG A 263 1.16 14.81 18.94
CA ARG A 263 2.50 14.29 18.68
C ARG A 263 2.48 12.95 17.97
N MET A 264 1.54 12.09 18.35
CA MET A 264 1.53 10.68 17.95
C MET A 264 0.71 10.38 16.70
N LEU A 265 -0.34 11.19 16.41
CA LEU A 265 -1.16 10.98 15.22
C LEU A 265 -0.40 11.38 13.95
N LYS A 266 0.08 10.39 13.20
CA LYS A 266 0.87 10.60 11.99
C LYS A 266 0.12 10.26 10.71
N TYR A 267 -0.89 9.38 10.78
CA TYR A 267 -1.66 8.97 9.63
C TYR A 267 -3.17 9.01 9.91
N VAL A 268 -3.91 9.45 8.92
CA VAL A 268 -5.36 9.31 8.87
C VAL A 268 -5.71 8.43 7.67
N TYR A 269 -6.27 7.27 7.95
CA TYR A 269 -6.74 6.33 6.93
C TYR A 269 -8.13 6.75 6.47
N VAL A 270 -8.26 7.08 5.20
CA VAL A 270 -9.52 7.45 4.57
C VAL A 270 -10.00 6.29 3.72
N ASN A 271 -11.19 5.79 4.01
CA ASN A 271 -11.79 4.70 3.25
C ASN A 271 -12.70 5.27 2.15
N HIS A 272 -12.50 4.81 0.91
CA HIS A 272 -13.34 5.11 -0.27
C HIS A 272 -13.56 6.61 -0.54
N TRP A 273 -12.49 7.35 -0.87
CA TRP A 273 -12.63 8.72 -1.35
C TRP A 273 -13.08 8.73 -2.82
N THR A 274 -14.37 8.50 -3.06
CA THR A 274 -14.99 8.43 -4.38
C THR A 274 -16.12 9.46 -4.51
N ALA A 275 -16.43 9.86 -5.73
CA ALA A 275 -17.56 10.75 -6.01
C ALA A 275 -18.90 9.99 -5.99
N ASP A 276 -18.90 8.66 -6.03
CA ASP A 276 -20.10 7.83 -6.14
C ASP A 276 -21.07 8.34 -7.24
N ASN A 277 -22.30 8.66 -6.86
CA ASN A 277 -23.31 9.24 -7.76
C ASN A 277 -23.31 10.77 -7.76
N GLN A 278 -22.28 11.41 -7.22
CA GLN A 278 -22.13 12.86 -7.26
C GLN A 278 -21.71 13.29 -8.67
N ASN A 279 -22.53 14.15 -9.30
CA ASN A 279 -22.25 14.73 -10.62
C ASN A 279 -22.43 16.23 -10.65
N TRP A 280 -22.59 16.87 -9.49
CA TRP A 280 -22.79 18.31 -9.36
C TRP A 280 -22.18 18.86 -8.07
N THR A 281 -21.81 20.12 -8.10
CA THR A 281 -21.49 20.99 -6.96
C THR A 281 -21.84 22.42 -7.31
N LYS A 282 -21.96 23.30 -6.33
CA LYS A 282 -22.36 24.70 -6.53
C LYS A 282 -21.52 25.43 -7.59
N ASN A 283 -20.22 25.22 -7.61
CA ASN A 283 -19.30 25.87 -8.55
C ASN A 283 -19.03 25.03 -9.82
N PHE A 284 -19.75 23.93 -10.03
CA PHE A 284 -19.50 23.01 -11.14
C PHE A 284 -19.50 23.69 -12.51
N PRO A 285 -20.45 24.60 -12.86
CA PRO A 285 -20.44 25.27 -14.17
C PRO A 285 -19.16 26.06 -14.42
N ALA A 286 -18.69 26.82 -13.45
CA ALA A 286 -17.48 27.64 -13.59
C ALA A 286 -16.21 26.77 -13.72
N GLU A 287 -16.12 25.70 -12.93
CA GLU A 287 -15.00 24.75 -13.02
C GLU A 287 -15.04 23.96 -14.33
N PHE A 288 -16.22 23.60 -14.82
CA PHE A 288 -16.38 22.94 -16.10
C PHE A 288 -15.92 23.86 -17.25
N GLU A 289 -16.41 25.09 -17.31
CA GLU A 289 -16.03 26.06 -18.33
C GLU A 289 -14.53 26.32 -18.34
N LYS A 290 -13.92 26.48 -17.17
CA LYS A 290 -12.48 26.65 -17.00
C LYS A 290 -11.67 25.47 -17.57
N ARG A 291 -12.16 24.24 -17.42
CA ARG A 291 -11.46 23.01 -17.81
C ARG A 291 -11.74 22.58 -19.25
N ARG A 292 -12.97 22.79 -19.71
CA ARG A 292 -13.44 22.32 -21.03
C ARG A 292 -13.52 23.43 -22.08
N GLY A 293 -13.52 24.72 -21.65
CA GLY A 293 -13.50 25.87 -22.55
C GLY A 293 -14.85 26.24 -23.12
N TYR A 294 -15.95 25.69 -22.59
CA TYR A 294 -17.31 26.06 -22.99
C TYR A 294 -18.29 25.93 -21.81
N ASP A 295 -19.43 26.65 -21.93
CA ASP A 295 -20.49 26.65 -20.92
C ASP A 295 -21.31 25.35 -20.98
N LEU A 296 -21.45 24.65 -19.83
CA LEU A 296 -22.24 23.42 -19.70
C LEU A 296 -23.75 23.69 -19.65
N ILE A 297 -24.18 24.88 -19.17
CA ILE A 297 -25.59 25.13 -18.86
C ILE A 297 -26.50 24.88 -20.06
N PRO A 298 -26.19 25.31 -21.31
CA PRO A 298 -27.02 25.01 -22.46
C PRO A 298 -27.21 23.53 -22.78
N TYR A 299 -26.32 22.68 -22.29
CA TYR A 299 -26.28 21.25 -22.57
C TYR A 299 -26.81 20.36 -21.44
N LEU A 300 -27.28 20.95 -20.33
CA LEU A 300 -27.88 20.16 -19.24
C LEU A 300 -29.03 19.24 -19.68
N PRO A 301 -29.86 19.56 -20.72
CA PRO A 301 -30.83 18.60 -21.22
C PRO A 301 -30.24 17.25 -21.67
N ILE A 302 -29.01 17.23 -22.17
CA ILE A 302 -28.31 15.98 -22.54
C ILE A 302 -28.16 15.07 -21.32
N LEU A 303 -27.82 15.61 -20.17
CA LEU A 303 -27.65 14.87 -18.93
C LEU A 303 -29.01 14.38 -18.36
N ALA A 304 -30.10 14.99 -18.78
CA ALA A 304 -31.48 14.55 -18.52
C ALA A 304 -32.00 13.54 -19.56
N GLY A 305 -31.14 13.06 -20.46
CA GLY A 305 -31.49 12.06 -21.48
C GLY A 305 -32.14 12.63 -22.75
N ILE A 306 -32.06 13.94 -22.97
CA ILE A 306 -32.57 14.59 -24.18
C ILE A 306 -31.42 14.73 -25.20
N PRO A 307 -31.46 13.99 -26.34
CA PRO A 307 -30.39 14.03 -27.31
C PRO A 307 -30.37 15.37 -28.06
N MET A 308 -29.23 16.05 -28.05
CA MET A 308 -29.03 17.33 -28.74
C MET A 308 -27.89 17.24 -29.73
N GLU A 309 -27.99 17.97 -30.84
CA GLU A 309 -27.00 18.11 -31.91
C GLU A 309 -26.67 16.80 -32.64
N SER A 310 -25.96 15.90 -32.01
CA SER A 310 -25.51 14.62 -32.57
C SER A 310 -25.15 13.59 -31.49
N ALA A 311 -25.02 12.32 -31.85
CA ALA A 311 -24.56 11.27 -30.94
C ALA A 311 -23.16 11.56 -30.40
N ASP A 312 -22.23 11.99 -31.26
CA ASP A 312 -20.86 12.34 -30.89
C ASP A 312 -20.85 13.50 -29.86
N ARG A 313 -21.76 14.46 -30.02
CA ARG A 313 -21.85 15.58 -29.09
C ARG A 313 -22.38 15.16 -27.73
N VAL A 314 -23.39 14.29 -27.71
CA VAL A 314 -23.95 13.72 -26.47
C VAL A 314 -22.85 12.96 -25.71
N GLU A 315 -22.11 12.09 -26.40
CA GLU A 315 -21.02 11.31 -25.80
C GLU A 315 -19.88 12.22 -25.32
N SER A 316 -19.50 13.22 -26.11
CA SER A 316 -18.45 14.18 -25.72
C SER A 316 -18.80 14.93 -24.44
N ILE A 317 -20.03 15.43 -24.31
CA ILE A 317 -20.47 16.18 -23.11
C ILE A 317 -20.53 15.26 -21.89
N ALA A 318 -21.07 14.06 -22.04
CA ALA A 318 -21.10 13.09 -20.95
C ALA A 318 -19.68 12.77 -20.45
N ARG A 319 -18.74 12.54 -21.36
CA ARG A 319 -17.31 12.33 -21.06
C ARG A 319 -16.68 13.54 -20.37
N ASP A 320 -16.92 14.76 -20.88
CA ASP A 320 -16.38 15.99 -20.31
C ASP A 320 -16.88 16.24 -18.89
N VAL A 321 -18.14 15.90 -18.60
CA VAL A 321 -18.69 15.96 -17.24
C VAL A 321 -17.99 14.94 -16.33
N GLN A 322 -17.85 13.69 -16.75
CA GLN A 322 -17.15 12.66 -15.97
C GLN A 322 -15.69 13.03 -15.70
N LEU A 323 -14.97 13.50 -16.70
CA LEU A 323 -13.60 13.98 -16.56
C LEU A 323 -13.52 15.16 -15.59
N THR A 324 -14.46 16.10 -15.66
CA THR A 324 -14.49 17.26 -14.75
C THR A 324 -14.73 16.82 -13.30
N VAL A 325 -15.63 15.87 -13.06
CA VAL A 325 -15.86 15.28 -11.72
C VAL A 325 -14.58 14.61 -11.20
N SER A 326 -13.92 13.80 -12.03
CA SER A 326 -12.70 13.09 -11.64
C SER A 326 -11.54 14.05 -11.33
N GLU A 327 -11.35 15.06 -12.19
CA GLU A 327 -10.33 16.09 -11.99
C GLU A 327 -10.60 16.92 -10.72
N LEU A 328 -11.85 17.34 -10.49
CA LEU A 328 -12.22 18.09 -9.29
C LEU A 328 -12.02 17.25 -8.02
N LEU A 329 -12.43 15.97 -8.04
CA LEU A 329 -12.22 15.07 -6.91
C LEU A 329 -10.73 14.99 -6.55
N THR A 330 -9.88 14.89 -7.57
CA THR A 330 -8.42 14.82 -7.39
C THR A 330 -7.84 16.14 -6.90
N ASP A 331 -8.23 17.27 -7.52
CA ASP A 331 -7.69 18.60 -7.21
C ASP A 331 -8.13 19.08 -5.82
N VAL A 332 -9.39 18.89 -5.47
CA VAL A 332 -9.92 19.25 -4.15
C VAL A 332 -9.24 18.44 -3.05
N PHE A 333 -9.09 17.14 -3.28
CA PHE A 333 -8.39 16.27 -2.33
C PHE A 333 -6.92 16.67 -2.18
N SER A 334 -6.19 16.80 -3.29
CA SER A 334 -4.75 17.07 -3.25
C SER A 334 -4.42 18.44 -2.66
N THR A 335 -5.24 19.47 -2.92
CA THR A 335 -5.00 20.81 -2.41
C THR A 335 -5.51 20.99 -0.98
N VAL A 336 -6.77 20.70 -0.73
CA VAL A 336 -7.42 20.98 0.57
C VAL A 336 -6.96 19.99 1.64
N ALA A 337 -6.92 18.69 1.30
CA ALA A 337 -6.48 17.69 2.22
C ALA A 337 -5.01 17.89 2.58
N SER A 338 -4.13 18.10 1.59
CA SER A 338 -2.70 18.32 1.83
C SER A 338 -2.44 19.51 2.74
N ASP A 339 -3.13 20.63 2.55
CA ASP A 339 -2.95 21.82 3.37
C ASP A 339 -3.49 21.63 4.79
N CYS A 340 -4.67 21.03 4.92
CA CYS A 340 -5.26 20.73 6.20
C CYS A 340 -4.38 19.76 7.01
N PHE A 341 -3.94 18.65 6.40
CA PHE A 341 -3.15 17.63 7.09
C PHE A 341 -1.74 18.11 7.44
N ARG A 342 -1.13 18.96 6.61
CA ARG A 342 0.14 19.61 6.93
C ARG A 342 0.05 20.48 8.19
N GLN A 343 -1.07 21.17 8.39
CA GLN A 343 -1.31 21.95 9.61
C GLN A 343 -1.32 21.08 10.88
N TYR A 344 -1.75 19.83 10.77
CA TYR A 344 -1.82 18.88 11.89
C TYR A 344 -0.64 17.88 11.94
N ASP A 345 0.39 18.06 11.12
CA ASP A 345 1.55 17.14 11.00
C ASP A 345 1.15 15.67 10.76
N CYS A 346 0.09 15.49 9.97
CA CYS A 346 -0.44 14.17 9.61
C CYS A 346 -0.30 13.93 8.11
N ARG A 347 -0.36 12.66 7.71
CA ARG A 347 -0.45 12.22 6.31
C ARG A 347 -1.76 11.46 6.10
N ILE A 348 -2.31 11.59 4.88
CA ILE A 348 -3.48 10.82 4.48
C ILE A 348 -3.02 9.54 3.81
N ILE A 349 -3.72 8.45 4.11
CA ILE A 349 -3.57 7.16 3.49
C ILE A 349 -4.97 6.57 3.25
N GLY A 350 -5.15 5.72 2.26
CA GLY A 350 -6.45 5.08 2.04
C GLY A 350 -6.71 4.66 0.59
N GLU A 351 -7.83 4.03 0.37
CA GLU A 351 -8.29 3.57 -0.94
C GLU A 351 -8.97 4.70 -1.70
N GLY A 352 -8.69 4.80 -3.02
CA GLY A 352 -9.25 5.85 -3.87
C GLY A 352 -8.71 7.26 -3.58
N VAL A 353 -7.72 7.38 -2.69
CA VAL A 353 -7.07 8.66 -2.40
C VAL A 353 -6.19 9.03 -3.58
N PRO A 354 -6.45 10.16 -4.28
CA PRO A 354 -5.60 10.62 -5.37
C PRO A 354 -4.17 10.84 -4.89
N GLN A 355 -3.19 10.41 -5.67
CA GLN A 355 -1.75 10.53 -5.35
C GLN A 355 -1.37 9.88 -4.01
N ASN A 356 -1.72 8.64 -3.84
CA ASN A 356 -1.10 7.80 -2.82
C ASN A 356 0.37 7.58 -3.19
N ASN A 357 1.20 8.61 -3.03
CA ASN A 357 2.63 8.47 -3.11
C ASN A 357 3.05 7.56 -1.96
N GLY A 358 3.03 6.26 -2.20
CA GLY A 358 3.67 5.27 -1.37
C GLY A 358 2.83 4.57 -0.31
N LEU A 359 1.53 4.43 -0.49
CA LEU A 359 0.79 3.49 0.33
C LEU A 359 0.80 2.11 -0.32
N VAL A 360 1.62 1.24 0.19
CA VAL A 360 1.50 -0.18 -0.06
C VAL A 360 0.67 -0.79 1.08
N LYS A 361 -0.64 -0.90 0.86
CA LYS A 361 -1.45 -1.80 1.66
C LYS A 361 -1.19 -3.20 1.11
N ILE A 362 -0.34 -3.95 1.76
CA ILE A 362 -0.28 -5.39 1.53
C ILE A 362 -1.47 -5.96 2.31
N ASP A 363 -2.53 -6.31 1.61
CA ASP A 363 -3.62 -7.15 2.11
C ASP A 363 -3.10 -8.59 2.27
N GLY A 364 -2.00 -8.72 2.98
CA GLY A 364 -1.45 -10.00 3.38
C GLY A 364 -2.26 -10.48 4.57
N THR A 365 -2.93 -11.58 4.40
CA THR A 365 -3.55 -12.32 5.51
C THR A 365 -2.50 -12.97 6.40
N TRP A 366 -1.19 -12.68 6.18
CA TRP A 366 -0.05 -13.38 6.78
C TRP A 366 -0.12 -14.90 6.58
N LYS A 367 -0.86 -15.33 5.56
CA LYS A 367 -1.00 -16.71 5.11
C LYS A 367 0.04 -17.04 4.06
N GLU A 368 0.40 -16.06 3.22
CA GLU A 368 1.48 -16.16 2.26
C GLU A 368 2.82 -16.18 2.99
N SER A 369 3.77 -17.00 2.50
CA SER A 369 5.10 -17.02 3.08
C SER A 369 5.83 -15.68 2.88
N PRO A 370 6.78 -15.32 3.77
CA PRO A 370 7.58 -14.11 3.59
C PRO A 370 8.32 -14.06 2.25
N ALA A 371 8.76 -15.22 1.76
CA ALA A 371 9.41 -15.34 0.46
C ALA A 371 8.49 -14.96 -0.70
N MET A 372 7.18 -15.19 -0.57
CA MET A 372 6.18 -14.80 -1.56
C MET A 372 5.79 -13.32 -1.46
N LEU A 373 5.74 -12.77 -0.26
CA LEU A 373 5.44 -11.34 -0.05
C LEU A 373 6.60 -10.44 -0.47
N LYS A 374 7.84 -10.93 -0.42
CA LYS A 374 9.03 -10.15 -0.75
C LYS A 374 9.01 -9.59 -2.19
N PRO A 375 8.74 -10.36 -3.26
CA PRO A 375 8.71 -9.83 -4.62
C PRO A 375 7.67 -8.72 -4.81
N LEU A 376 6.50 -8.83 -4.17
CA LEU A 376 5.47 -7.79 -4.19
C LEU A 376 5.98 -6.50 -3.54
N LEU A 377 6.58 -6.64 -2.36
CA LEU A 377 7.15 -5.52 -1.62
C LEU A 377 8.29 -4.86 -2.41
N ASP A 378 9.17 -5.65 -3.02
CA ASP A 378 10.28 -5.17 -3.81
C ASP A 378 9.82 -4.37 -5.04
N ARG A 379 8.79 -4.87 -5.74
CA ARG A 379 8.18 -4.16 -6.87
C ARG A 379 7.61 -2.82 -6.43
N ASN A 380 6.94 -2.78 -5.29
CA ASN A 380 6.41 -1.56 -4.72
C ASN A 380 7.52 -0.57 -4.36
N PHE A 381 8.63 -1.02 -3.81
CA PHE A 381 9.80 -0.18 -3.54
C PHE A 381 10.38 0.48 -4.79
N VAL A 382 10.28 -0.16 -5.95
CA VAL A 382 10.75 0.42 -7.22
C VAL A 382 9.79 1.49 -7.73
N THR A 383 8.48 1.28 -7.60
CA THR A 383 7.45 2.18 -8.12
C THR A 383 7.13 3.32 -7.17
N ASP A 384 7.18 3.07 -5.87
CA ASP A 384 6.78 4.05 -4.86
C ASP A 384 7.53 3.86 -3.53
N ASN A 385 7.95 4.97 -2.91
CA ASN A 385 8.75 4.99 -1.68
C ASN A 385 7.91 5.22 -0.41
N GLY A 386 6.64 4.93 -0.45
CA GLY A 386 5.73 5.28 0.64
C GLY A 386 5.82 4.43 1.90
N SER A 387 4.94 4.76 2.81
CA SER A 387 4.79 4.01 4.05
C SER A 387 4.11 2.67 3.78
N ILE A 388 4.61 1.61 4.41
CA ILE A 388 4.13 0.25 4.23
C ILE A 388 3.24 -0.10 5.40
N PHE A 389 2.05 -0.64 5.10
CA PHE A 389 1.07 -1.03 6.09
C PHE A 389 0.72 -2.51 5.94
N PHE A 390 0.68 -3.24 7.04
CA PHE A 390 0.30 -4.65 7.08
C PHE A 390 -0.90 -4.84 7.98
N CYS A 391 -1.97 -5.47 7.48
CA CYS A 391 -3.10 -5.87 8.31
C CYS A 391 -2.69 -7.02 9.24
N ILE A 392 -2.86 -6.86 10.55
CA ILE A 392 -2.50 -7.90 11.53
C ILE A 392 -3.69 -8.76 11.97
N ASP A 393 -4.90 -8.37 11.65
CA ASP A 393 -6.12 -9.11 11.95
C ASP A 393 -6.69 -9.75 10.67
N ASN A 394 -7.11 -11.01 10.78
CA ASN A 394 -7.78 -11.75 9.69
C ASN A 394 -9.19 -11.23 9.38
N GLY A 395 -9.60 -10.13 9.96
CA GLY A 395 -10.99 -9.67 9.98
C GLY A 395 -11.28 -8.35 9.27
N VAL A 396 -10.39 -7.85 8.40
CA VAL A 396 -10.83 -6.88 7.37
C VAL A 396 -11.52 -7.73 6.31
N SER A 397 -12.78 -8.02 6.55
CA SER A 397 -13.55 -9.05 5.92
C SER A 397 -13.82 -8.75 4.46
N GLU A 398 -13.88 -9.84 3.70
CA GLU A 398 -14.71 -10.01 2.50
C GLU A 398 -16.07 -9.29 2.53
N ALA A 399 -16.59 -8.89 3.67
CA ALA A 399 -17.85 -8.13 3.80
C ALA A 399 -17.77 -6.66 3.32
N ALA A 400 -16.60 -6.06 3.20
CA ALA A 400 -16.43 -4.73 2.60
C ALA A 400 -16.14 -4.79 1.09
N ALA A 401 -15.72 -5.94 0.59
CA ALA A 401 -15.43 -6.15 -0.83
C ALA A 401 -16.66 -6.69 -1.61
N ASP A 402 -17.64 -7.27 -0.92
CA ASP A 402 -18.75 -8.01 -1.56
C ASP A 402 -20.00 -7.17 -1.87
N THR A 403 -20.01 -5.89 -1.51
CA THR A 403 -21.13 -4.98 -1.84
C THR A 403 -20.95 -4.14 -3.11
N SER A 404 -19.81 -4.24 -3.80
CA SER A 404 -19.56 -3.45 -5.01
C SER A 404 -19.45 -4.24 -6.33
N LEU A 405 -19.66 -5.57 -6.32
CA LEU A 405 -19.47 -6.41 -7.52
C LEU A 405 -20.78 -6.86 -8.19
N ASN A 406 -21.89 -6.12 -8.05
CA ASN A 406 -23.06 -6.27 -8.91
C ASN A 406 -23.38 -4.97 -9.65
N ALA A 407 -22.42 -4.42 -10.37
CA ALA A 407 -22.67 -3.51 -11.45
C ALA A 407 -22.01 -4.13 -12.69
N GLU A 408 -22.80 -4.78 -13.51
CA GLU A 408 -22.47 -5.04 -14.91
C GLU A 408 -22.20 -3.68 -15.56
N ALA A 409 -20.94 -3.29 -15.64
CA ALA A 409 -20.48 -2.15 -16.43
C ALA A 409 -19.71 -2.69 -17.63
N GLU A 410 -20.31 -2.43 -18.76
CA GLU A 410 -19.82 -2.65 -20.10
C GLU A 410 -18.33 -2.37 -20.28
N GLU A 411 -17.64 -3.39 -20.79
CA GLU A 411 -16.29 -3.29 -21.35
C GLU A 411 -16.28 -2.30 -22.50
N GLN A 412 -15.53 -1.20 -22.35
CA GLN A 412 -14.82 -0.62 -23.52
C GLN A 412 -13.68 0.31 -23.08
N SER A 413 -12.46 -0.10 -23.47
CA SER A 413 -11.26 0.68 -23.77
C SER A 413 -10.57 1.47 -22.63
N PHE A 414 -9.70 0.79 -21.90
CA PHE A 414 -8.44 1.35 -21.40
C PHE A 414 -7.37 0.26 -21.44
N SER A 415 -6.65 0.16 -22.58
CA SER A 415 -5.82 -1.03 -22.88
C SER A 415 -4.48 -1.12 -22.14
N ASP A 416 -4.00 -0.08 -21.49
CA ASP A 416 -2.66 -0.09 -20.89
C ASP A 416 -2.63 -0.16 -19.34
N THR A 417 -3.68 0.31 -18.67
CA THR A 417 -3.82 0.15 -17.21
C THR A 417 -4.35 -1.25 -16.86
N LEU A 418 -5.28 -1.77 -17.66
CA LEU A 418 -5.87 -3.10 -17.49
C LEU A 418 -4.89 -4.27 -17.77
N ALA A 419 -3.85 -4.07 -18.58
CA ALA A 419 -2.82 -5.10 -18.77
C ALA A 419 -1.99 -5.31 -17.50
N ASN A 420 -1.74 -4.25 -16.72
CA ASN A 420 -1.04 -4.33 -15.44
C ASN A 420 -1.92 -4.90 -14.32
N GLU A 421 -3.21 -4.60 -14.30
CA GLU A 421 -4.17 -5.16 -13.33
C GLU A 421 -4.47 -6.63 -13.61
N ARG A 422 -4.70 -7.02 -14.86
CA ARG A 422 -4.90 -8.43 -15.24
C ARG A 422 -3.66 -9.30 -15.04
N MET A 423 -2.45 -8.74 -15.21
CA MET A 423 -1.20 -9.43 -14.85
C MET A 423 -1.07 -9.60 -13.33
N ASN A 424 -1.53 -8.62 -12.52
CA ASN A 424 -1.55 -8.74 -11.08
C ASN A 424 -2.57 -9.79 -10.60
N GLU A 425 -3.77 -9.84 -11.17
CA GLU A 425 -4.80 -10.84 -10.83
C GLU A 425 -4.42 -12.24 -11.29
N ALA A 426 -3.91 -12.42 -12.52
CA ALA A 426 -3.47 -13.71 -13.01
C ALA A 426 -2.25 -14.24 -12.25
N TRP A 427 -1.37 -13.33 -11.76
CA TRP A 427 -0.24 -13.70 -10.94
C TRP A 427 -0.68 -14.01 -9.50
N MET A 428 -1.62 -13.24 -8.93
CA MET A 428 -2.26 -13.54 -7.64
C MET A 428 -3.01 -14.87 -7.66
N ASP A 429 -3.70 -15.21 -8.74
CA ASP A 429 -4.38 -16.51 -8.90
C ASP A 429 -3.40 -17.67 -9.04
N SER A 430 -2.24 -17.47 -9.67
CA SER A 430 -1.18 -18.50 -9.73
C SER A 430 -0.49 -18.73 -8.38
N LEU A 431 -0.59 -17.79 -7.45
CA LEU A 431 -0.08 -17.87 -6.08
C LEU A 431 -1.11 -18.45 -5.09
N ARG A 432 -2.35 -18.70 -5.50
CA ARG A 432 -3.37 -19.41 -4.70
C ARG A 432 -3.05 -20.89 -4.58
N ILE A 433 -1.86 -21.22 -4.07
CA ILE A 433 -1.57 -22.57 -3.58
C ILE A 433 -2.18 -22.68 -2.18
N VAL A 434 -3.21 -23.50 -2.11
CA VAL A 434 -3.86 -24.08 -0.92
C VAL A 434 -3.31 -23.53 0.41
N SER A 435 -3.87 -22.42 0.88
CA SER A 435 -3.57 -21.89 2.21
C SER A 435 -4.46 -22.61 3.23
N ASP A 436 -3.84 -23.29 4.15
CA ASP A 436 -4.52 -23.81 5.33
C ASP A 436 -4.96 -22.63 6.23
N SER A 437 -6.22 -22.59 6.61
CA SER A 437 -6.93 -21.39 7.11
C SER A 437 -6.48 -20.80 8.45
N ASN A 438 -5.41 -21.31 9.05
CA ASN A 438 -4.96 -20.94 10.41
C ASN A 438 -3.52 -20.41 10.52
N ARG A 439 -2.83 -20.14 9.42
CA ARG A 439 -1.46 -19.62 9.46
C ARG A 439 -1.46 -18.10 9.65
N ASN A 440 -0.78 -17.61 10.66
CA ASN A 440 -0.53 -16.19 10.87
C ASN A 440 0.85 -16.02 11.54
N TRP A 441 1.85 -15.58 10.77
CA TRP A 441 3.24 -15.49 11.21
C TRP A 441 3.68 -14.04 11.55
N TRP A 442 2.75 -13.08 11.62
CA TRP A 442 3.13 -11.68 11.85
C TRP A 442 3.85 -11.46 13.20
N GLU A 443 3.53 -12.28 14.21
CA GLU A 443 4.20 -12.22 15.53
C GLU A 443 5.67 -12.63 15.48
N GLU A 444 6.11 -13.31 14.43
CA GLU A 444 7.48 -13.73 14.15
C GLU A 444 8.18 -12.93 13.06
N SER A 445 7.50 -11.94 12.48
CA SER A 445 7.91 -11.22 11.27
C SER A 445 9.12 -10.30 11.41
N LYS A 446 9.80 -10.29 12.55
CA LYS A 446 10.91 -9.36 12.86
C LYS A 446 11.95 -9.26 11.75
N SER A 447 12.40 -10.38 11.19
CA SER A 447 13.43 -10.40 10.14
C SER A 447 12.92 -9.78 8.85
N PHE A 448 11.67 -10.07 8.47
CA PHE A 448 11.00 -9.53 7.31
C PHE A 448 10.74 -8.02 7.46
N LEU A 449 10.24 -7.58 8.62
CA LEU A 449 10.02 -6.14 8.89
C LEU A 449 11.33 -5.36 8.98
N THR A 450 12.41 -5.99 9.46
CA THR A 450 13.75 -5.39 9.44
C THR A 450 14.24 -5.20 8.00
N TYR A 451 14.03 -6.20 7.12
CA TYR A 451 14.29 -6.07 5.70
C TYR A 451 13.55 -4.88 5.09
N ALA A 452 12.24 -4.80 5.30
CA ALA A 452 11.40 -3.71 4.80
C ALA A 452 11.89 -2.32 5.31
N SER A 453 12.24 -2.25 6.59
CA SER A 453 12.78 -1.02 7.20
C SER A 453 14.10 -0.59 6.59
N ARG A 454 15.04 -1.52 6.34
CA ARG A 454 16.33 -1.24 5.69
C ARG A 454 16.14 -0.74 4.27
N CYS A 455 15.23 -1.35 3.51
CA CYS A 455 14.89 -0.89 2.17
C CYS A 455 14.36 0.54 2.21
N ARG A 456 13.41 0.84 3.09
CA ARG A 456 12.86 2.20 3.22
C ARG A 456 13.92 3.22 3.61
N THR A 457 14.81 2.91 4.54
CA THR A 457 15.90 3.81 4.94
C THR A 457 16.68 4.31 3.74
N LEU A 458 17.07 3.42 2.82
CA LEU A 458 17.84 3.79 1.64
C LEU A 458 16.99 4.43 0.53
N LEU A 459 15.77 3.95 0.34
CA LEU A 459 14.88 4.45 -0.71
C LEU A 459 14.27 5.83 -0.39
N GLN A 460 14.32 6.28 0.85
CA GLN A 460 13.98 7.65 1.24
C GLN A 460 15.15 8.62 1.12
N TYR A 461 16.35 8.12 0.81
CA TYR A 461 17.52 8.96 0.63
C TYR A 461 17.43 9.83 -0.63
N GLY A 462 17.86 11.09 -0.53
CA GLY A 462 17.97 12.01 -1.66
C GLY A 462 16.70 12.11 -2.51
N ARG A 463 16.86 12.26 -3.82
CA ARG A 463 15.76 12.34 -4.81
C ARG A 463 15.79 11.13 -5.74
N GLN A 464 14.64 10.74 -6.22
CA GLN A 464 14.53 9.75 -7.29
C GLN A 464 15.02 10.35 -8.62
N VAL A 465 15.75 9.55 -9.37
CA VAL A 465 16.29 9.93 -10.68
C VAL A 465 15.76 8.95 -11.73
N ASN A 466 15.25 9.50 -12.80
CA ASN A 466 14.85 8.73 -13.97
C ASN A 466 16.00 8.76 -14.98
N ASP A 467 16.95 7.86 -14.83
CA ASP A 467 18.03 7.64 -15.78
C ASP A 467 17.89 6.29 -16.50
N SER A 468 18.68 6.10 -17.54
CA SER A 468 18.70 4.85 -18.28
C SER A 468 19.94 4.03 -17.91
N LEU A 469 19.73 2.86 -17.31
CA LEU A 469 20.80 1.88 -17.13
C LEU A 469 20.97 1.04 -18.41
N LEU A 470 22.20 0.63 -18.64
CA LEU A 470 22.51 -0.29 -19.72
C LEU A 470 22.79 -1.68 -19.12
N PHE A 471 22.00 -2.66 -19.53
CA PHE A 471 22.30 -4.05 -19.25
C PHE A 471 23.25 -4.55 -20.33
N VAL A 472 24.45 -5.00 -19.94
CA VAL A 472 25.52 -5.39 -20.89
C VAL A 472 25.08 -6.60 -21.69
N ASP A 473 24.41 -7.56 -21.07
CA ASP A 473 23.73 -8.64 -21.76
C ASP A 473 22.39 -8.11 -22.26
N LYS A 474 22.27 -7.94 -23.56
CA LYS A 474 21.10 -7.38 -24.26
C LYS A 474 19.81 -8.18 -24.11
N THR A 475 19.75 -9.19 -23.30
CA THR A 475 18.53 -9.86 -22.88
C THR A 475 17.69 -8.89 -22.06
N ILE A 476 16.55 -8.50 -22.58
CA ILE A 476 15.56 -7.71 -21.83
C ILE A 476 15.11 -8.57 -20.66
N LEU A 477 15.63 -8.25 -19.47
CA LEU A 477 15.25 -8.92 -18.24
C LEU A 477 13.97 -8.27 -17.73
N SER A 478 12.85 -8.68 -18.30
CA SER A 478 11.51 -8.21 -17.89
C SER A 478 11.17 -8.54 -16.44
N ASP A 479 11.95 -9.41 -15.82
CA ASP A 479 11.80 -9.87 -14.44
C ASP A 479 12.73 -9.14 -13.43
N ILE A 480 13.49 -8.12 -13.87
CA ILE A 480 14.32 -7.29 -12.99
C ILE A 480 13.80 -5.87 -12.97
N PHE A 481 13.38 -5.45 -11.79
CA PHE A 481 12.96 -4.09 -11.49
C PHE A 481 14.08 -3.33 -10.80
N TRP A 482 14.18 -2.03 -11.04
CA TRP A 482 15.19 -1.20 -10.41
C TRP A 482 14.72 0.25 -10.24
N THR A 483 15.35 0.95 -9.30
CA THR A 483 15.18 2.40 -9.09
C THR A 483 16.50 3.04 -8.66
N HIS A 484 16.65 4.34 -8.92
CA HIS A 484 17.85 5.12 -8.60
C HIS A 484 17.50 6.28 -7.66
N ARG A 485 18.32 6.44 -6.62
CA ARG A 485 18.28 7.57 -5.68
C ARG A 485 19.61 8.28 -5.68
N ASN A 486 19.61 9.61 -5.85
CA ASN A 486 20.80 10.44 -5.80
C ASN A 486 20.70 11.46 -4.67
N GLY A 487 21.74 11.61 -3.88
CA GLY A 487 21.85 12.57 -2.79
C GLY A 487 23.25 13.14 -2.65
N GLU A 488 23.53 13.83 -1.54
CA GLU A 488 24.80 14.51 -1.31
C GLU A 488 25.95 13.54 -1.12
N ASP A 489 25.74 12.42 -0.42
CA ASP A 489 26.80 11.51 0.01
C ASP A 489 27.03 10.34 -0.95
N MET A 490 26.01 9.92 -1.70
CA MET A 490 26.06 8.70 -2.51
C MET A 490 25.00 8.65 -3.60
N ASP A 491 25.21 7.74 -4.57
CA ASP A 491 24.19 7.24 -5.48
C ASP A 491 23.77 5.83 -5.05
N ILE A 492 22.47 5.55 -5.03
CA ILE A 492 21.90 4.30 -4.58
C ILE A 492 21.03 3.72 -5.68
N TYR A 493 21.33 2.51 -6.12
CA TYR A 493 20.52 1.74 -7.05
C TYR A 493 19.98 0.52 -6.34
N PHE A 494 18.65 0.34 -6.37
CA PHE A 494 17.99 -0.85 -5.86
C PHE A 494 17.60 -1.77 -7.01
N PHE A 495 17.97 -3.03 -6.94
CA PHE A 495 17.62 -4.06 -7.90
C PHE A 495 16.82 -5.16 -7.22
N ALA A 496 15.75 -5.61 -7.88
CA ALA A 496 14.88 -6.67 -7.40
C ALA A 496 14.51 -7.64 -8.54
N SER A 497 14.74 -8.91 -8.33
CA SER A 497 14.36 -9.98 -9.27
C SER A 497 12.98 -10.53 -8.90
N GLN A 498 12.12 -10.68 -9.92
CA GLN A 498 10.84 -11.39 -9.81
C GLN A 498 10.95 -12.86 -10.22
N ALA A 499 12.15 -13.31 -10.62
CA ALA A 499 12.37 -14.67 -11.05
C ALA A 499 12.48 -15.62 -9.85
N ASP A 500 11.93 -16.82 -10.00
CA ASP A 500 12.02 -17.95 -9.04
C ASP A 500 13.36 -18.69 -9.06
N SER A 501 14.31 -18.19 -9.85
CA SER A 501 15.63 -18.76 -10.06
C SER A 501 16.71 -17.69 -10.02
N MET A 502 17.95 -18.13 -9.82
CA MET A 502 19.10 -17.21 -9.78
C MET A 502 19.25 -16.45 -11.10
N ARG A 503 19.51 -15.15 -11.02
CA ARG A 503 19.87 -14.28 -12.13
C ARG A 503 21.27 -13.71 -11.95
N MET A 504 22.09 -13.84 -13.00
CA MET A 504 23.37 -13.14 -13.12
C MET A 504 23.21 -12.02 -14.12
N VAL A 505 23.42 -10.78 -13.72
CA VAL A 505 23.26 -9.60 -14.59
C VAL A 505 24.44 -8.67 -14.45
N THR A 506 24.95 -8.19 -15.59
CA THR A 506 25.97 -7.14 -15.62
C THR A 506 25.30 -5.81 -15.99
N VAL A 507 25.37 -4.86 -15.09
CA VAL A 507 24.75 -3.54 -15.22
C VAL A 507 25.86 -2.48 -15.37
N SER A 508 25.70 -1.58 -16.34
CA SER A 508 26.58 -0.44 -16.59
C SER A 508 25.97 0.83 -16.04
N PHE A 509 26.62 1.40 -15.02
CA PHE A 509 26.18 2.59 -14.29
C PHE A 509 26.84 3.86 -14.82
N PRO A 510 26.16 5.00 -14.91
CA PRO A 510 26.75 6.28 -15.30
C PRO A 510 27.54 6.90 -14.16
N VAL A 511 28.40 6.13 -13.51
CA VAL A 511 29.25 6.50 -12.36
C VAL A 511 30.67 6.10 -12.67
N THR A 512 31.64 6.95 -12.32
CA THR A 512 33.10 6.72 -12.51
C THR A 512 33.87 7.07 -11.26
N HIS A 513 35.02 6.44 -11.11
CA HIS A 513 35.99 6.72 -10.04
C HIS A 513 35.43 6.55 -8.62
N ARG A 514 34.39 5.70 -8.50
CA ARG A 514 33.81 5.34 -7.20
C ARG A 514 33.63 3.82 -7.13
N MET A 515 34.04 3.25 -6.02
CA MET A 515 33.95 1.82 -5.79
C MET A 515 32.51 1.43 -5.44
N PRO A 516 31.92 0.47 -6.15
CA PRO A 516 30.56 -0.02 -5.82
C PRO A 516 30.56 -0.86 -4.56
N GLU A 517 29.59 -0.63 -3.71
CA GLU A 517 29.27 -1.45 -2.55
C GLU A 517 27.94 -2.17 -2.77
N LEU A 518 27.85 -3.40 -2.30
CA LEU A 518 26.64 -4.20 -2.29
C LEU A 518 26.06 -4.24 -0.87
N TRP A 519 24.90 -3.63 -0.68
CA TRP A 519 24.21 -3.61 0.60
C TRP A 519 23.03 -4.56 0.56
N ASN A 520 23.10 -5.65 1.34
CA ASN A 520 22.06 -6.66 1.40
C ASN A 520 21.08 -6.38 2.53
N ALA A 521 19.87 -5.95 2.21
CA ALA A 521 18.86 -5.60 3.21
C ALA A 521 18.33 -6.81 4.00
N VAL A 522 18.37 -8.04 3.44
CA VAL A 522 17.93 -9.25 4.13
C VAL A 522 18.87 -9.56 5.30
N THR A 523 20.18 -9.60 5.04
CA THR A 523 21.20 -9.97 6.04
C THR A 523 21.72 -8.77 6.83
N GLY A 524 21.64 -7.57 6.26
CA GLY A 524 22.28 -6.36 6.80
C GLY A 524 23.79 -6.29 6.50
N THR A 525 24.29 -7.12 5.58
CA THR A 525 25.71 -7.11 5.22
C THR A 525 26.01 -6.03 4.19
N ILE A 526 27.20 -5.43 4.31
CA ILE A 526 27.73 -4.43 3.40
C ILE A 526 29.07 -4.94 2.89
N PHE A 527 29.18 -5.09 1.57
CA PHE A 527 30.41 -5.59 0.93
C PHE A 527 30.90 -4.59 -0.12
N ARG A 528 32.21 -4.47 -0.30
CA ARG A 528 32.78 -3.96 -1.55
C ARG A 528 32.55 -4.99 -2.65
N SER A 529 32.05 -4.55 -3.82
CA SER A 529 31.88 -5.48 -4.92
C SER A 529 33.23 -6.00 -5.40
N ALA A 530 33.35 -7.31 -5.58
CA ALA A 530 34.53 -7.94 -6.16
C ALA A 530 34.47 -7.98 -7.70
N ASN A 531 33.26 -7.91 -8.28
CA ASN A 531 33.02 -8.12 -9.69
C ASN A 531 32.60 -6.81 -10.38
N TRP A 532 33.56 -5.89 -10.51
CA TRP A 532 33.33 -4.61 -11.19
C TRP A 532 34.52 -4.17 -12.04
N LYS A 533 34.29 -3.31 -13.03
CA LYS A 533 35.32 -2.68 -13.86
C LYS A 533 34.81 -1.35 -14.43
N GLU A 534 35.72 -0.46 -14.77
CA GLU A 534 35.40 0.75 -15.52
C GLU A 534 35.58 0.52 -17.02
N VAL A 535 34.55 0.88 -17.79
CA VAL A 535 34.49 0.70 -19.24
C VAL A 535 33.88 1.96 -19.85
N GLU A 536 34.61 2.64 -20.74
CA GLU A 536 34.12 3.81 -21.52
C GLU A 536 33.45 4.90 -20.65
N GLY A 537 34.06 5.21 -19.50
CA GLY A 537 33.56 6.26 -18.59
C GLY A 537 32.32 5.84 -17.81
N ARG A 538 32.08 4.56 -17.62
CA ARG A 538 30.99 3.96 -16.83
C ARG A 538 31.53 2.83 -15.96
N THR A 539 30.83 2.52 -14.89
CA THR A 539 31.18 1.38 -14.04
C THR A 539 30.24 0.21 -14.33
N GLU A 540 30.80 -0.91 -14.74
CA GLU A 540 30.09 -2.17 -14.90
C GLU A 540 30.22 -2.99 -13.63
N VAL A 541 29.08 -3.50 -13.12
CA VAL A 541 29.02 -4.38 -11.94
C VAL A 541 28.22 -5.63 -12.31
N THR A 542 28.76 -6.80 -12.01
CA THR A 542 28.03 -8.06 -12.16
C THR A 542 27.36 -8.42 -10.85
N LEU A 543 26.03 -8.52 -10.89
CA LEU A 543 25.17 -8.85 -9.75
C LEU A 543 24.70 -10.30 -9.83
N SER A 544 24.73 -10.99 -8.68
CA SER A 544 24.16 -12.31 -8.50
C SER A 544 22.91 -12.18 -7.63
N LEU A 545 21.73 -12.32 -8.24
CA LEU A 545 20.45 -12.24 -7.56
C LEU A 545 19.88 -13.66 -7.40
N PRO A 546 19.72 -14.18 -6.16
CA PRO A 546 19.04 -15.45 -5.93
C PRO A 546 17.56 -15.35 -6.36
N ALA A 547 16.83 -16.46 -6.28
CA ALA A 547 15.39 -16.47 -6.51
C ALA A 547 14.71 -15.37 -5.68
N TYR A 548 13.93 -14.49 -6.33
CA TYR A 548 13.29 -13.32 -5.72
C TYR A 548 14.27 -12.41 -4.93
N GLY A 549 15.54 -12.43 -5.32
CA GLY A 549 16.61 -11.69 -4.63
C GLY A 549 16.57 -10.20 -4.95
N SER A 550 17.05 -9.40 -4.00
CA SER A 550 17.24 -7.97 -4.17
C SER A 550 18.54 -7.50 -3.53
N VAL A 551 19.12 -6.42 -4.06
CA VAL A 551 20.37 -5.84 -3.58
C VAL A 551 20.40 -4.34 -3.87
N PHE A 552 21.03 -3.58 -2.98
CA PHE A 552 21.42 -2.20 -3.26
C PHE A 552 22.85 -2.16 -3.79
N VAL A 553 23.03 -1.44 -4.90
CA VAL A 553 24.35 -1.04 -5.40
C VAL A 553 24.55 0.42 -5.01
N VAL A 554 25.48 0.65 -4.11
CA VAL A 554 25.75 1.99 -3.55
C VAL A 554 27.10 2.47 -4.03
N PHE A 555 27.14 3.71 -4.51
CA PHE A 555 28.37 4.39 -4.91
C PHE A 555 28.61 5.58 -3.96
N PRO A 556 29.35 5.40 -2.86
CA PRO A 556 29.72 6.51 -1.97
C PRO A 556 30.54 7.55 -2.71
N LYS A 557 30.36 8.85 -2.40
CA LYS A 557 31.19 9.94 -2.94
C LYS A 557 32.53 10.06 -2.19
N GLU A 558 32.53 9.65 -0.92
CA GLU A 558 33.74 9.50 -0.11
C GLU A 558 33.90 8.02 0.29
N ASP A 559 35.17 7.63 0.58
CA ASP A 559 35.41 6.23 1.02
C ASP A 559 34.61 5.94 2.30
N SER A 560 33.69 5.00 2.21
CA SER A 560 32.84 4.60 3.32
C SER A 560 33.57 3.80 4.40
N GLY A 561 34.81 3.37 4.12
CA GLY A 561 35.58 2.48 5.00
C GLY A 561 35.04 1.05 5.07
N ALA A 562 34.19 0.62 4.14
CA ALA A 562 33.74 -0.79 4.09
C ALA A 562 34.97 -1.71 3.86
N GLU A 563 35.30 -2.54 4.84
CA GLU A 563 36.47 -3.41 4.77
C GLU A 563 36.17 -4.79 4.17
N ILE A 564 34.89 -5.21 4.20
CA ILE A 564 34.49 -6.55 3.78
C ILE A 564 34.29 -6.56 2.27
N VAL A 565 35.06 -7.40 1.57
CA VAL A 565 34.91 -7.66 0.15
C VAL A 565 33.88 -8.78 -0.06
N GLU A 566 33.09 -8.70 -1.14
CA GLU A 566 32.14 -9.77 -1.51
C GLU A 566 32.90 -11.08 -1.71
N PRO A 567 32.48 -12.18 -1.06
CA PRO A 567 33.11 -13.49 -1.25
C PRO A 567 32.95 -13.97 -2.69
N THR A 568 34.04 -14.36 -3.30
CA THR A 568 34.07 -14.87 -4.69
C THR A 568 34.16 -16.39 -4.78
N LEU A 569 34.69 -17.03 -3.74
CA LEU A 569 34.86 -18.46 -3.71
C LEU A 569 33.94 -19.09 -2.65
N VAL A 570 33.17 -20.08 -3.05
CA VAL A 570 32.31 -20.88 -2.17
C VAL A 570 32.73 -22.34 -2.23
N THR A 571 33.23 -22.89 -1.11
CA THR A 571 33.67 -24.25 -1.02
C THR A 571 32.84 -25.07 -0.04
N PRO A 572 32.36 -26.26 -0.42
CA PRO A 572 31.64 -27.15 0.51
C PRO A 572 32.52 -27.57 1.70
N VAL A 573 31.93 -27.54 2.88
CA VAL A 573 32.56 -28.09 4.10
C VAL A 573 31.86 -29.38 4.50
N VAL A 574 32.56 -30.50 4.44
CA VAL A 574 31.97 -31.82 4.77
C VAL A 574 31.86 -31.95 6.28
N LEU A 575 30.70 -31.69 6.82
CA LEU A 575 30.33 -31.95 8.22
C LEU A 575 29.21 -32.98 8.27
N LYS A 576 29.32 -33.95 9.20
CA LYS A 576 28.27 -34.94 9.43
C LYS A 576 27.54 -34.61 10.72
N ILE A 577 26.24 -34.46 10.63
CA ILE A 577 25.33 -34.46 11.77
C ILE A 577 24.74 -35.87 11.85
N ASN A 578 25.12 -36.63 12.85
CA ASN A 578 24.83 -38.08 12.90
C ASN A 578 23.37 -38.35 13.22
N GLU A 579 22.79 -37.60 14.13
CA GLU A 579 21.40 -37.76 14.58
C GLU A 579 20.74 -36.43 14.82
N TRP A 580 19.46 -36.34 14.48
CA TRP A 580 18.62 -35.20 14.78
C TRP A 580 17.54 -35.58 15.77
N THR A 581 17.37 -34.77 16.80
CA THR A 581 16.19 -34.79 17.68
C THR A 581 15.23 -33.74 17.20
N VAL A 582 13.98 -34.12 16.99
CA VAL A 582 12.92 -33.18 16.58
C VAL A 582 11.88 -33.10 17.68
N ASN A 583 11.63 -31.88 18.16
CA ASN A 583 10.56 -31.55 19.10
C ASN A 583 9.46 -30.76 18.38
N PHE A 584 8.22 -31.20 18.53
CA PHE A 584 7.06 -30.50 18.05
C PHE A 584 6.37 -29.87 19.26
N SER A 585 6.48 -28.62 19.54
CA SER A 585 5.97 -27.88 20.68
C SER A 585 5.56 -28.69 21.95
N GLU A 586 5.06 -28.05 22.99
CA GLU A 586 4.80 -28.68 24.30
C GLU A 586 3.81 -29.86 24.30
N ILE A 587 3.05 -30.05 23.21
CA ILE A 587 2.00 -31.09 23.09
C ILE A 587 2.53 -32.44 22.61
N TYR A 588 3.68 -32.48 21.92
CA TYR A 588 4.21 -33.71 21.30
C TYR A 588 5.54 -34.11 21.88
N LYS A 589 5.70 -35.41 22.12
CA LYS A 589 6.95 -35.98 22.64
C LYS A 589 8.09 -35.84 21.64
N SER A 590 9.31 -35.60 22.12
CA SER A 590 10.54 -35.64 21.31
C SER A 590 10.67 -36.90 20.51
N ILE A 591 10.98 -36.77 19.23
CA ILE A 591 11.26 -37.91 18.34
C ILE A 591 12.72 -37.78 17.89
N THR A 592 13.53 -38.78 18.24
CA THR A 592 14.93 -38.88 17.78
C THR A 592 14.95 -39.59 16.44
N ARG A 593 15.57 -38.99 15.42
CA ARG A 593 15.66 -39.59 14.07
C ARG A 593 17.04 -39.46 13.44
N PRO A 594 17.47 -40.47 12.66
CA PRO A 594 18.62 -40.35 11.79
C PRO A 594 18.28 -39.46 10.55
N VAL A 595 19.24 -38.78 10.05
CA VAL A 595 19.45 -37.79 8.97
C VAL A 595 18.40 -37.60 7.84
N LEU A 596 17.31 -38.33 7.75
CA LEU A 596 16.32 -38.24 6.66
C LEU A 596 15.04 -37.51 7.09
N PHE A 597 15.01 -36.23 6.84
CA PHE A 597 13.94 -35.34 7.29
C PHE A 597 12.58 -35.55 6.61
N ASN A 598 12.56 -35.85 5.31
CA ASN A 598 11.39 -35.76 4.45
C ASN A 598 10.29 -36.80 4.66
N ARG A 599 10.56 -37.90 5.39
CA ARG A 599 9.58 -38.98 5.52
C ARG A 599 8.80 -39.01 6.83
N SER A 600 9.12 -38.15 7.77
CA SER A 600 8.59 -38.27 9.13
C SER A 600 7.14 -37.83 9.28
N ARG A 601 6.66 -36.92 8.46
CA ARG A 601 5.27 -36.43 8.49
C ARG A 601 4.29 -37.41 7.85
N GLU A 602 4.65 -37.94 6.68
CA GLU A 602 3.77 -38.86 5.94
C GLU A 602 3.57 -40.18 6.69
N GLU A 603 4.59 -40.64 7.44
CA GLU A 603 4.57 -41.90 8.18
C GLU A 603 3.87 -41.83 9.53
N ASN A 604 3.74 -40.61 10.13
CA ASN A 604 3.12 -40.44 11.45
C ASN A 604 1.85 -39.62 11.37
N LYS A 605 0.70 -40.29 11.43
CA LYS A 605 -0.64 -39.66 11.34
C LYS A 605 -0.89 -38.53 12.36
N GLN A 606 -0.20 -38.53 13.50
CA GLN A 606 -0.32 -37.50 14.53
C GLN A 606 0.42 -36.21 14.17
N ILE A 607 1.46 -36.29 13.33
CA ILE A 607 2.30 -35.18 12.92
C ILE A 607 1.87 -34.63 11.55
N LYS A 608 1.15 -35.42 10.76
CA LYS A 608 0.71 -35.02 9.40
C LYS A 608 -0.07 -33.69 9.34
N ASN A 609 -0.79 -33.37 10.40
CA ASN A 609 -1.62 -32.15 10.50
C ASN A 609 -1.06 -31.16 11.52
N TYR A 610 0.22 -31.25 11.87
CA TYR A 610 0.82 -30.30 12.80
C TYR A 610 1.39 -29.09 12.03
N PHE A 611 0.87 -27.91 12.31
CA PHE A 611 1.24 -26.63 11.69
C PHE A 611 1.94 -25.67 12.68
N GLY A 612 2.46 -26.19 13.79
CA GLY A 612 3.18 -25.41 14.79
C GLY A 612 4.68 -25.37 14.55
N ARG A 613 5.40 -24.86 15.55
CA ARG A 613 6.87 -24.78 15.55
C ARG A 613 7.50 -26.14 15.72
N SER A 614 8.54 -26.43 14.93
CA SER A 614 9.37 -27.60 15.05
C SER A 614 10.79 -27.20 15.43
N PHE A 615 11.37 -27.92 16.40
CA PHE A 615 12.72 -27.67 16.91
C PHE A 615 13.60 -28.85 16.57
N TYR A 616 14.52 -28.63 15.67
CA TYR A 616 15.52 -29.60 15.24
C TYR A 616 16.81 -29.34 15.99
N LYS A 617 17.41 -30.40 16.59
CA LYS A 617 18.68 -30.33 17.33
C LYS A 617 19.63 -31.44 16.88
N GLY A 618 20.84 -31.04 16.54
CA GLY A 618 21.90 -31.99 16.09
C GLY A 618 23.26 -31.66 16.67
N LEU A 619 24.15 -32.62 16.62
CA LEU A 619 25.54 -32.52 17.08
C LEU A 619 26.50 -32.72 15.90
N PHE A 620 27.52 -31.87 15.81
CA PHE A 620 28.60 -31.99 14.83
C PHE A 620 29.96 -31.61 15.43
N MET A 621 31.02 -32.10 14.78
CA MET A 621 32.39 -31.83 15.21
C MET A 621 33.03 -30.79 14.30
N TRP A 622 33.62 -29.73 14.89
CA TRP A 622 34.32 -28.68 14.19
C TRP A 622 35.80 -28.66 14.52
N LYS A 623 36.67 -28.50 13.49
CA LYS A 623 38.11 -28.34 13.64
C LYS A 623 38.52 -26.91 13.24
N THR A 624 39.16 -26.18 14.11
CA THR A 624 39.43 -24.73 14.07
C THR A 624 40.45 -24.26 13.01
N SER A 625 40.79 -25.04 12.01
CA SER A 625 41.92 -24.75 11.10
C SER A 625 41.49 -24.06 9.78
N GLN A 626 40.32 -23.47 9.68
CA GLN A 626 39.82 -22.94 8.42
C GLN A 626 39.62 -21.40 8.53
N GLU A 627 40.33 -20.67 7.69
CA GLU A 627 40.09 -19.23 7.43
C GLU A 627 38.86 -19.08 6.54
N GLY A 628 38.19 -17.93 6.62
CA GLY A 628 36.96 -17.61 5.86
C GLY A 628 35.69 -17.74 6.70
N ARG A 629 34.59 -17.27 6.11
CA ARG A 629 33.26 -17.29 6.77
C ARG A 629 32.55 -18.61 6.57
N ILE A 630 32.07 -19.20 7.65
CA ILE A 630 31.34 -20.46 7.62
C ILE A 630 29.85 -20.21 7.66
N VAL A 631 29.17 -20.72 6.66
CA VAL A 631 27.73 -20.47 6.44
C VAL A 631 26.99 -21.78 6.41
N VAL A 632 25.85 -21.87 7.09
CA VAL A 632 24.90 -22.96 6.97
C VAL A 632 23.87 -22.62 5.90
N ARG A 633 23.67 -23.49 4.94
CA ARG A 633 22.55 -23.49 3.98
C ARG A 633 21.48 -24.45 4.50
N LEU A 634 20.33 -23.93 4.73
CA LEU A 634 19.11 -24.71 4.97
C LEU A 634 18.44 -24.91 3.62
N GLY A 635 18.18 -26.06 3.12
CA GLY A 635 17.43 -26.22 1.88
C GLY A 635 16.18 -25.31 1.83
N LYS A 636 15.18 -25.67 1.12
CA LYS A 636 13.96 -24.85 1.07
C LYS A 636 13.29 -24.77 2.45
N VAL A 637 12.98 -23.57 2.88
CA VAL A 637 12.20 -23.25 4.09
C VAL A 637 10.89 -22.61 3.64
N ASP A 638 9.76 -23.13 4.11
CA ASP A 638 8.46 -22.62 3.65
C ASP A 638 8.17 -21.21 4.15
N GLU A 639 8.37 -20.94 5.43
CA GLU A 639 8.19 -19.58 5.98
C GLU A 639 9.46 -19.04 6.60
N MET A 640 9.83 -19.54 7.80
CA MET A 640 11.01 -19.05 8.52
C MET A 640 11.76 -20.17 9.22
N ALA A 641 13.07 -20.04 9.30
CA ALA A 641 13.89 -20.89 10.15
C ALA A 641 14.93 -20.06 10.89
N THR A 642 15.02 -20.24 12.21
CA THR A 642 16.03 -19.61 13.07
C THR A 642 17.09 -20.61 13.42
N VAL A 643 18.36 -20.28 13.15
CA VAL A 643 19.51 -21.10 13.43
C VAL A 643 20.21 -20.62 14.69
N ARG A 644 20.49 -21.57 15.61
CA ARG A 644 21.35 -21.32 16.76
C ARG A 644 22.49 -22.32 16.77
N ILE A 645 23.69 -21.85 17.07
CA ILE A 645 24.86 -22.70 17.31
C ILE A 645 25.29 -22.48 18.77
N ASN A 646 25.39 -23.57 19.51
CA ASN A 646 25.76 -23.52 20.94
C ASN A 646 24.88 -22.52 21.75
N SER A 647 23.58 -22.46 21.44
CA SER A 647 22.58 -21.53 22.00
C SER A 647 22.77 -20.06 21.60
N ILE A 648 23.75 -19.71 20.75
CA ILE A 648 23.94 -18.40 20.18
C ILE A 648 23.02 -18.29 18.95
N ASN A 649 22.14 -17.27 18.92
CA ASN A 649 21.31 -17.01 17.77
C ASN A 649 22.16 -16.44 16.62
N CYS A 650 22.28 -17.20 15.54
CA CYS A 650 23.05 -16.83 14.35
C CYS A 650 22.23 -16.10 13.29
N GLY A 651 20.90 -16.20 13.35
CA GLY A 651 20.01 -15.49 12.41
C GLY A 651 18.76 -16.30 12.05
N THR A 652 17.83 -15.59 11.38
CA THR A 652 16.59 -16.15 10.87
C THR A 652 16.56 -15.99 9.36
N VAL A 653 16.32 -17.08 8.65
CA VAL A 653 16.12 -17.12 7.19
C VAL A 653 14.66 -17.29 6.85
N TRP A 654 14.23 -16.60 5.79
CA TRP A 654 12.85 -16.60 5.31
C TRP A 654 12.74 -16.41 3.79
N THR A 655 13.87 -16.25 3.11
CA THR A 655 13.99 -16.12 1.65
C THR A 655 15.29 -16.74 1.16
N ALA A 656 15.35 -17.13 -0.11
CA ALA A 656 16.57 -17.65 -0.73
C ALA A 656 17.75 -16.65 -0.58
N PRO A 657 18.97 -17.15 -0.42
CA PRO A 657 19.44 -18.54 -0.53
C PRO A 657 19.33 -19.37 0.77
N TYR A 658 18.59 -18.94 1.79
CA TYR A 658 18.40 -19.59 3.08
C TYR A 658 19.72 -19.90 3.80
N GLU A 659 20.59 -18.90 3.87
CA GLU A 659 21.94 -18.99 4.41
C GLU A 659 22.07 -18.23 5.73
N VAL A 660 22.78 -18.82 6.70
CA VAL A 660 23.10 -18.18 7.98
C VAL A 660 24.59 -18.28 8.24
N ASP A 661 25.24 -17.16 8.53
CA ASP A 661 26.62 -17.10 9.00
C ASP A 661 26.71 -17.60 10.44
N ILE A 662 27.56 -18.61 10.67
CA ILE A 662 27.72 -19.23 11.97
C ILE A 662 29.13 -19.09 12.51
N THR A 663 30.00 -18.35 11.82
CA THR A 663 31.46 -18.26 12.08
C THR A 663 31.77 -17.98 13.55
N ASP A 664 31.17 -16.94 14.11
CA ASP A 664 31.45 -16.47 15.47
C ASP A 664 30.88 -17.36 16.56
N ALA A 665 29.96 -18.26 16.22
CA ALA A 665 29.31 -19.14 17.17
C ALA A 665 30.00 -20.52 17.24
N LEU A 666 30.92 -20.82 16.30
CA LEU A 666 31.65 -22.08 16.22
C LEU A 666 32.72 -22.20 17.31
N ARG A 667 32.86 -23.38 17.86
CA ARG A 667 33.90 -23.76 18.83
C ARG A 667 34.68 -24.98 18.34
N SER A 668 35.97 -25.03 18.67
CA SER A 668 36.72 -26.25 18.40
C SER A 668 36.14 -27.44 19.17
N GLY A 669 35.95 -28.56 18.51
CA GLY A 669 35.35 -29.76 19.08
C GLY A 669 33.87 -29.92 18.80
N SER A 670 33.10 -30.35 19.79
CA SER A 670 31.66 -30.61 19.66
C SER A 670 30.84 -29.31 19.65
N ASN A 671 29.96 -29.16 18.67
CA ASN A 671 29.01 -28.06 18.54
C ASN A 671 27.59 -28.60 18.43
N VAL A 672 26.65 -27.84 18.97
CA VAL A 672 25.23 -28.10 18.89
C VAL A 672 24.61 -27.12 17.87
N ILE A 673 23.91 -27.67 16.88
CA ILE A 673 23.06 -26.88 16.00
C ILE A 673 21.61 -27.07 16.41
N GLU A 674 20.88 -25.98 16.53
CA GLU A 674 19.44 -25.93 16.75
C GLU A 674 18.79 -25.13 15.63
N VAL A 675 17.78 -25.72 14.97
CA VAL A 675 17.01 -25.06 13.93
C VAL A 675 15.55 -25.06 14.34
N GLU A 676 15.02 -23.87 14.60
CA GLU A 676 13.60 -23.66 14.89
C GLU A 676 12.91 -23.28 13.58
N VAL A 677 11.94 -24.08 13.14
CA VAL A 677 11.23 -23.92 11.88
C VAL A 677 9.77 -23.56 12.14
N LEU A 678 9.24 -22.61 11.38
CA LEU A 678 7.87 -22.13 11.44
C LEU A 678 7.28 -22.04 10.03
N PRO A 679 6.06 -22.53 9.80
CA PRO A 679 5.46 -23.71 10.38
C PRO A 679 6.23 -24.95 9.94
N SER A 680 6.01 -26.02 10.56
CA SER A 680 6.70 -27.27 10.67
C SER A 680 7.35 -27.95 9.45
N ASP A 681 7.29 -27.44 8.22
CA ASP A 681 7.86 -28.08 7.04
C ASP A 681 9.22 -27.50 6.68
N TRP A 682 10.19 -28.39 6.68
CA TRP A 682 11.53 -28.11 6.23
C TRP A 682 12.03 -29.28 5.36
N GLU A 683 12.21 -28.99 4.07
CA GLU A 683 12.64 -29.96 3.06
C GLU A 683 14.10 -29.73 2.72
N GLY A 684 15.01 -29.98 3.54
CA GLY A 684 16.31 -29.69 3.04
C GLY A 684 17.39 -30.61 3.47
N PRO A 685 18.49 -30.79 2.69
CA PRO A 685 19.77 -31.07 3.30
C PRO A 685 20.27 -29.79 3.98
N ILE A 686 20.91 -29.94 5.15
CA ILE A 686 21.81 -28.93 5.68
C ILE A 686 23.15 -29.08 5.00
N GLU A 687 23.63 -27.97 4.44
CA GLU A 687 24.97 -27.88 3.88
C GLU A 687 25.79 -26.85 4.66
N PHE A 688 27.05 -27.15 4.90
CA PHE A 688 28.00 -26.17 5.39
C PHE A 688 28.89 -25.74 4.25
N VAL A 689 29.04 -24.42 4.07
CA VAL A 689 29.90 -23.88 3.04
C VAL A 689 30.85 -22.85 3.65
N ARG A 690 32.04 -22.74 3.06
CA ARG A 690 33.00 -21.69 3.36
C ARG A 690 32.98 -20.68 2.25
N LYS A 691 32.93 -19.39 2.63
CA LYS A 691 33.00 -18.24 1.73
C LYS A 691 34.29 -17.48 1.97
N GLU A 692 35.13 -17.39 0.91
CA GLU A 692 36.42 -16.70 0.89
C GLU A 692 36.43 -15.51 -0.02
#